data_45c447635982e2db336263a183916bbf
#
_entry.id   45c447635982e2db336263a183916bbf
#
_cell.length_a   1.000
_cell.length_b   1.000
_cell.length_c   1.000
_cell.angle_alpha   90.00
_cell.angle_beta   90.00
_cell.angle_gamma   90.00
#
_symmetry.space_group_name_H-M   'P 1'
#
loop_
_entity.id
_entity.type
_entity.pdbx_description
1 polymer ?
#
loop_
_entity_poly.entity_id
_entity_poly.type
_entity_poly.pdbx_seq_one_letter_code
_entity_poly.pdbx_strand_id
1 'polypeptide(L)'
;MIPRRSLTCAILCFGFTLVAGAAGSLQTPEQFLGFRVGADNKLARWDKIVEYMKLAAANSDRVRFRELGKTSSNNPFIALEISAPETLKNLDRYKRLERKLYFQDGAPNEAEREEIFRQGKLVLAITCSIHATEIGASQMSIELVHRLATSDAPEVKKILDNVIFVLVPSLNPDGQILVTDWFNKNVGTEYASSPIPYLYHPYVGHDNNRDMYMFTQKESQHTARLLWHDWFPAVWLDEHQMGSNAARIFVMPATDPINPNVHPLIYRWNGILGQSQAAALEAAGKEGIIYNSTYTNFWEGAMAWSGWWHNQIGLLTEVASARVAAPIDQQRAIPGRPAPAAGRGGEGGGRGTLQFTDAPLPAPTDITPRTEYPRPWMGGRWTLHDIVDYEMIATMALLETGADRRETILRQVYEVNRQTIEDGKKGNPSTILLPIEAQHDARETAHLVDKLQMAGVEVFRADGAFEADGKKYADGTFVVPMTQVFARYAKDMLEKQTYPEVRRGPNASPEPPYDVTAWSLGMLLGVDTVFVKGAIANVKLTRLDTAPALAGEVTGSGGRFSFDYKGPDTAVVINRLLKDGARVAFDAPSHIVVSGAQRGAIEQLARNFNLTVQASVEPKPQKSDSRTRTQNQNQNQNQNREPRTQNREPGTQNQKREPSTQNQNQNQNPELRTPNAEPLSFHAPRVAMYQPWTGGNMDEGWTRWVLEQYEFNLTPIHNADIRAGKLRQKFDAIILADQDARSIVDGYDSNVIRPEYRGGIGDAGVEHLKEFVADGGTLVTMGNACDLAIERLPIPVRNLKKGLTRDQHFAPGAILKIEVDVQHPLGYAMAPSTYGFYINSPFFSIVEGFASQRTTVVARYPNTDVIASGWLKGEDLMAGRAAVVSIEMNPGRVVLFGLRPQHRAQTHATFPMLFNALYMSAIADAPTKTATDQ
;
A
#
# COMPACT_ATOMS: atom_id res chain seq x y z
N MET A 1 82.74 -8.46 6.34
CA MET A 1 82.71 -9.89 5.98
C MET A 1 81.73 -10.58 6.92
N ILE A 2 80.49 -10.86 6.49
CA ILE A 2 79.50 -11.65 7.21
C ILE A 2 78.81 -12.54 6.16
N PRO A 3 78.74 -13.84 6.35
CA PRO A 3 78.29 -14.78 5.31
C PRO A 3 76.75 -14.88 5.21
N ARG A 4 76.26 -14.94 4.00
CA ARG A 4 74.88 -15.25 3.68
C ARG A 4 74.60 -16.71 3.99
N ARG A 5 73.51 -16.97 4.77
CA ARG A 5 72.87 -18.29 4.92
C ARG A 5 71.66 -18.40 4.01
N SER A 6 71.76 -19.32 3.07
CA SER A 6 70.66 -19.72 2.21
C SER A 6 69.59 -20.53 3.00
N LEU A 7 68.34 -20.11 2.94
CA LEU A 7 67.19 -20.84 3.54
C LEU A 7 66.48 -21.56 2.37
N THR A 8 66.58 -22.85 2.36
CA THR A 8 65.89 -23.71 1.38
C THR A 8 64.44 -23.91 1.88
N CYS A 9 63.45 -23.37 1.20
CA CYS A 9 62.00 -23.60 1.46
C CYS A 9 61.60 -24.90 0.79
N ALA A 10 61.27 -25.93 1.60
CA ALA A 10 60.63 -27.15 1.14
C ALA A 10 59.17 -26.90 0.98
N ILE A 11 58.63 -26.91 -0.27
CA ILE A 11 57.21 -26.86 -0.59
C ILE A 11 56.65 -28.25 -0.35
N LEU A 12 55.89 -28.43 0.72
CA LEU A 12 55.01 -29.58 0.95
C LEU A 12 53.71 -29.37 0.13
N CYS A 13 53.61 -30.09 -0.97
CA CYS A 13 52.33 -30.24 -1.71
C CYS A 13 51.40 -31.14 -0.89
N PHE A 14 50.44 -30.53 -0.15
CA PHE A 14 49.26 -31.26 0.35
C PHE A 14 48.34 -31.55 -0.84
N GLY A 15 48.35 -32.79 -1.31
CA GLY A 15 47.31 -33.28 -2.22
C GLY A 15 45.97 -33.33 -1.50
N PHE A 16 45.10 -32.41 -1.78
CA PHE A 16 43.68 -32.54 -1.47
C PHE A 16 43.08 -33.62 -2.34
N THR A 17 43.03 -34.86 -1.87
CA THR A 17 42.12 -35.85 -2.42
C THR A 17 40.71 -35.41 -2.14
N LEU A 18 39.99 -34.90 -3.17
CA LEU A 18 38.54 -34.80 -3.15
C LEU A 18 38.01 -36.22 -2.96
N VAL A 19 37.66 -36.58 -1.74
CA VAL A 19 36.76 -37.70 -1.47
C VAL A 19 35.41 -37.25 -1.99
N ALA A 20 35.00 -37.73 -3.16
CA ALA A 20 33.61 -37.74 -3.60
C ALA A 20 32.84 -38.59 -2.57
N GLY A 21 32.33 -37.93 -1.54
CA GLY A 21 31.40 -38.52 -0.59
C GLY A 21 30.19 -39.01 -1.40
N ALA A 22 29.81 -40.26 -1.25
CA ALA A 22 28.50 -40.75 -1.68
C ALA A 22 27.46 -39.74 -1.15
N ALA A 23 26.64 -39.22 -2.05
CA ALA A 23 25.54 -38.29 -1.65
C ALA A 23 24.71 -39.05 -0.62
N GLY A 24 24.78 -38.59 0.64
CA GLY A 24 23.93 -39.11 1.69
C GLY A 24 22.48 -38.86 1.32
N SER A 25 21.58 -39.81 1.64
CA SER A 25 20.16 -39.58 1.42
C SER A 25 19.71 -38.29 2.15
N LEU A 26 18.94 -37.42 1.47
CA LEU A 26 18.38 -36.21 2.10
C LEU A 26 17.63 -36.59 3.40
N GLN A 27 18.00 -35.97 4.53
CA GLN A 27 17.30 -36.15 5.78
C GLN A 27 15.82 -35.81 5.63
N THR A 28 14.94 -36.59 6.28
CA THR A 28 13.52 -36.23 6.36
C THR A 28 13.33 -34.92 7.13
N PRO A 29 12.27 -34.16 6.89
CA PRO A 29 11.94 -32.97 7.67
C PRO A 29 11.96 -33.21 9.18
N GLU A 30 11.35 -34.32 9.62
CA GLU A 30 11.32 -34.70 11.03
C GLU A 30 12.72 -34.97 11.63
N GLN A 31 13.58 -35.66 10.89
CA GLN A 31 14.97 -35.90 11.32
C GLN A 31 15.76 -34.59 11.44
N PHE A 32 15.52 -33.65 10.53
CA PHE A 32 16.20 -32.36 10.51
C PHE A 32 15.71 -31.44 11.63
N LEU A 33 14.38 -31.31 11.80
CA LEU A 33 13.76 -30.41 12.76
C LEU A 33 13.75 -30.96 14.21
N GLY A 34 13.79 -32.28 14.36
CA GLY A 34 13.61 -32.97 15.65
C GLY A 34 12.15 -33.09 16.07
N PHE A 35 11.21 -32.71 15.17
CA PHE A 35 9.76 -32.88 15.37
C PHE A 35 9.08 -32.99 13.99
N ARG A 36 7.89 -33.61 13.95
CA ARG A 36 7.07 -33.71 12.74
C ARG A 36 6.53 -32.35 12.35
N VAL A 37 6.57 -32.00 11.05
CA VAL A 37 5.92 -30.79 10.54
C VAL A 37 4.42 -30.83 10.87
N GLY A 38 3.89 -29.71 11.36
CA GLY A 38 2.51 -29.63 11.82
C GLY A 38 2.25 -30.20 13.22
N ALA A 39 3.28 -30.65 13.96
CA ALA A 39 3.10 -31.11 15.34
C ALA A 39 2.57 -29.98 16.23
N ASP A 40 1.65 -30.32 17.15
CA ASP A 40 1.05 -29.37 18.07
C ASP A 40 2.11 -28.58 18.84
N ASN A 41 1.97 -27.27 18.84
CA ASN A 41 2.86 -26.34 19.53
C ASN A 41 4.33 -26.36 19.05
N LYS A 42 4.59 -26.76 17.81
CA LYS A 42 5.92 -26.78 17.20
C LYS A 42 5.90 -26.00 15.87
N LEU A 43 6.95 -25.20 15.66
CA LEU A 43 7.13 -24.41 14.43
C LEU A 43 8.60 -24.44 13.99
N ALA A 44 8.82 -24.64 12.71
CA ALA A 44 10.10 -24.35 12.09
C ALA A 44 10.22 -22.82 11.87
N ARG A 45 11.26 -22.22 12.44
CA ARG A 45 11.57 -20.80 12.25
C ARG A 45 12.20 -20.59 10.86
N TRP A 46 12.13 -19.38 10.32
CA TRP A 46 12.61 -19.09 8.96
C TRP A 46 14.03 -19.52 8.66
N ASP A 47 14.96 -19.32 9.58
CA ASP A 47 16.35 -19.77 9.43
C ASP A 47 16.45 -21.30 9.24
N LYS A 48 15.62 -22.08 9.92
CA LYS A 48 15.55 -23.54 9.74
C LYS A 48 14.92 -23.95 8.41
N ILE A 49 13.90 -23.21 7.96
CA ILE A 49 13.33 -23.43 6.62
C ILE A 49 14.40 -23.19 5.54
N VAL A 50 15.09 -22.05 5.60
CA VAL A 50 16.18 -21.73 4.65
C VAL A 50 17.30 -22.78 4.69
N GLU A 51 17.70 -23.23 5.90
CA GLU A 51 18.71 -24.26 6.06
C GLU A 51 18.29 -25.59 5.42
N TYR A 52 17.03 -26.00 5.60
CA TYR A 52 16.49 -27.20 4.98
C TYR A 52 16.42 -27.09 3.45
N MET A 53 15.99 -25.94 2.90
CA MET A 53 15.94 -25.70 1.47
C MET A 53 17.34 -25.78 0.82
N LYS A 54 18.37 -25.27 1.49
CA LYS A 54 19.77 -25.42 1.09
C LYS A 54 20.24 -26.89 1.16
N LEU A 55 19.84 -27.60 2.21
CA LEU A 55 20.15 -29.04 2.39
C LEU A 55 19.52 -29.85 1.25
N ALA A 56 18.27 -29.60 0.91
CA ALA A 56 17.57 -30.26 -0.19
C ALA A 56 18.28 -30.03 -1.54
N ALA A 57 18.64 -28.78 -1.85
CA ALA A 57 19.37 -28.46 -3.06
C ALA A 57 20.78 -29.05 -3.14
N ALA A 58 21.43 -29.23 -1.99
CA ALA A 58 22.76 -29.86 -1.93
C ALA A 58 22.72 -31.39 -2.09
N ASN A 59 21.58 -32.05 -1.79
CA ASN A 59 21.43 -33.51 -1.78
C ASN A 59 20.45 -34.04 -2.83
N SER A 60 19.94 -33.18 -3.75
CA SER A 60 19.07 -33.60 -4.84
C SER A 60 19.34 -32.78 -6.10
N ASP A 61 19.51 -33.47 -7.23
CA ASP A 61 19.66 -32.85 -8.55
C ASP A 61 18.31 -32.40 -9.17
N ARG A 62 17.20 -32.57 -8.42
CA ARG A 62 15.84 -32.11 -8.75
C ARG A 62 15.52 -30.73 -8.17
N VAL A 63 16.38 -30.16 -7.32
CA VAL A 63 16.15 -28.92 -6.59
C VAL A 63 17.31 -27.97 -6.78
N ARG A 64 17.01 -26.71 -7.15
CA ARG A 64 17.96 -25.61 -7.22
C ARG A 64 17.54 -24.51 -6.27
N PHE A 65 18.42 -24.09 -5.38
CA PHE A 65 18.22 -22.98 -4.44
C PHE A 65 18.63 -21.65 -5.06
N ARG A 66 17.83 -20.61 -4.83
CA ARG A 66 18.13 -19.23 -5.22
C ARG A 66 17.87 -18.26 -4.06
N GLU A 67 18.80 -17.39 -3.75
CA GLU A 67 18.59 -16.21 -2.93
C GLU A 67 18.28 -15.04 -3.87
N LEU A 68 17.05 -14.52 -3.80
CA LEU A 68 16.55 -13.44 -4.67
C LEU A 68 16.97 -12.06 -4.17
N GLY A 69 17.30 -11.95 -2.88
CA GLY A 69 17.73 -10.71 -2.24
C GLY A 69 17.47 -10.72 -0.74
N LYS A 70 17.35 -9.53 -0.17
CA LYS A 70 17.10 -9.32 1.27
C LYS A 70 15.73 -8.69 1.48
N THR A 71 15.06 -9.12 2.56
CA THR A 71 13.81 -8.53 3.03
C THR A 71 14.01 -7.13 3.62
N SER A 72 12.90 -6.51 4.02
CA SER A 72 12.89 -5.21 4.69
C SER A 72 13.73 -5.21 5.96
N SER A 73 13.77 -6.30 6.73
CA SER A 73 14.64 -6.49 7.91
C SER A 73 15.95 -7.22 7.61
N ASN A 74 16.37 -7.26 6.35
CA ASN A 74 17.64 -7.84 5.90
C ASN A 74 17.78 -9.36 6.04
N ASN A 75 16.68 -10.11 6.16
CA ASN A 75 16.67 -11.58 6.11
C ASN A 75 16.77 -12.09 4.66
N PRO A 76 17.19 -13.35 4.41
CA PRO A 76 17.22 -13.91 3.06
C PRO A 76 15.80 -14.07 2.50
N PHE A 77 15.57 -13.58 1.28
CA PHE A 77 14.37 -13.84 0.48
C PHE A 77 14.73 -14.85 -0.62
N ILE A 78 14.07 -16.02 -0.62
CA ILE A 78 14.52 -17.18 -1.39
C ILE A 78 13.43 -17.74 -2.30
N ALA A 79 13.86 -18.44 -3.36
CA ALA A 79 13.04 -19.32 -4.18
C ALA A 79 13.76 -20.63 -4.48
N LEU A 80 12.99 -21.66 -4.78
CA LEU A 80 13.48 -22.92 -5.31
C LEU A 80 12.94 -23.14 -6.72
N GLU A 81 13.78 -23.68 -7.58
CA GLU A 81 13.41 -24.17 -8.92
C GLU A 81 13.48 -25.70 -8.86
N ILE A 82 12.34 -26.38 -9.08
CA ILE A 82 12.21 -27.83 -8.89
C ILE A 82 11.70 -28.43 -10.20
N SER A 83 12.42 -29.41 -10.73
CA SER A 83 12.08 -30.13 -12.00
C SER A 83 12.96 -31.35 -12.17
N ALA A 84 12.79 -32.08 -13.28
CA ALA A 84 13.69 -33.17 -13.67
C ALA A 84 15.14 -32.67 -13.82
N PRO A 85 16.15 -33.44 -13.44
CA PRO A 85 17.57 -33.07 -13.51
C PRO A 85 17.99 -32.50 -14.86
N GLU A 86 17.53 -33.10 -15.96
CA GLU A 86 17.84 -32.63 -17.33
C GLU A 86 17.19 -31.27 -17.64
N THR A 87 16.04 -30.99 -17.05
CA THR A 87 15.39 -29.68 -17.14
C THR A 87 16.21 -28.61 -16.41
N LEU A 88 16.64 -28.92 -15.19
CA LEU A 88 17.43 -27.98 -14.36
C LEU A 88 18.81 -27.68 -14.96
N LYS A 89 19.43 -28.63 -15.67
CA LYS A 89 20.67 -28.39 -16.41
C LYS A 89 20.48 -27.45 -17.61
N ASN A 90 19.26 -27.33 -18.13
CA ASN A 90 18.92 -26.56 -19.32
C ASN A 90 17.96 -25.40 -19.06
N LEU A 91 17.93 -24.84 -17.86
CA LEU A 91 16.98 -23.75 -17.45
C LEU A 91 17.01 -22.56 -18.40
N ASP A 92 18.19 -22.13 -18.89
CA ASP A 92 18.31 -21.00 -19.82
C ASP A 92 17.54 -21.24 -21.14
N ARG A 93 17.47 -22.51 -21.61
CA ARG A 93 16.63 -22.84 -22.75
C ARG A 93 15.16 -22.62 -22.42
N TYR A 94 14.70 -23.13 -21.27
CA TYR A 94 13.29 -23.01 -20.89
C TYR A 94 12.88 -21.57 -20.59
N LYS A 95 13.76 -20.77 -19.98
CA LYS A 95 13.54 -19.33 -19.82
C LYS A 95 13.38 -18.61 -21.16
N ARG A 96 14.18 -18.98 -22.19
CA ARG A 96 13.99 -18.42 -23.53
C ARG A 96 12.66 -18.81 -24.14
N LEU A 97 12.19 -20.07 -23.97
CA LEU A 97 10.89 -20.51 -24.45
C LEU A 97 9.75 -19.77 -23.75
N GLU A 98 9.86 -19.52 -22.45
CA GLU A 98 8.89 -18.78 -21.65
C GLU A 98 8.83 -17.30 -22.07
N ARG A 99 9.99 -16.66 -22.27
CA ARG A 99 10.06 -15.29 -22.81
C ARG A 99 9.40 -15.20 -24.19
N LYS A 100 9.56 -16.22 -25.06
CA LYS A 100 8.88 -16.30 -26.35
C LYS A 100 7.37 -16.51 -26.20
N LEU A 101 6.92 -17.34 -25.24
CA LEU A 101 5.51 -17.53 -24.92
C LEU A 101 4.84 -16.20 -24.53
N TYR A 102 5.56 -15.35 -23.80
CA TYR A 102 5.13 -14.02 -23.38
C TYR A 102 5.60 -12.89 -24.31
N PHE A 103 6.02 -13.20 -25.54
CA PHE A 103 6.37 -12.23 -26.59
C PHE A 103 7.43 -11.19 -26.20
N GLN A 104 8.22 -11.46 -25.16
CA GLN A 104 9.24 -10.53 -24.65
C GLN A 104 10.35 -10.27 -25.68
N ASP A 105 10.61 -11.24 -26.56
CA ASP A 105 11.61 -11.15 -27.63
C ASP A 105 10.92 -11.11 -29.02
N GLY A 106 9.71 -10.53 -29.07
CA GLY A 106 8.86 -10.48 -30.26
C GLY A 106 8.00 -11.74 -30.45
N ALA A 107 7.09 -11.69 -31.41
CA ALA A 107 6.16 -12.79 -31.70
C ALA A 107 6.92 -14.05 -32.19
N PRO A 108 6.71 -15.23 -31.59
CA PRO A 108 7.34 -16.44 -32.03
C PRO A 108 6.82 -16.87 -33.44
N ASN A 109 7.73 -17.32 -34.29
CA ASN A 109 7.37 -17.91 -35.56
C ASN A 109 6.75 -19.32 -35.38
N GLU A 110 6.32 -19.97 -36.46
CA GLU A 110 5.62 -21.26 -36.40
C GLU A 110 6.49 -22.35 -35.75
N ALA A 111 7.77 -22.45 -36.12
CA ALA A 111 8.68 -23.44 -35.57
C ALA A 111 8.93 -23.21 -34.05
N GLU A 112 9.11 -21.95 -33.63
CA GLU A 112 9.26 -21.58 -32.22
C GLU A 112 8.00 -21.91 -31.43
N ARG A 113 6.80 -21.64 -31.96
CA ARG A 113 5.53 -22.00 -31.30
C ARG A 113 5.41 -23.51 -31.09
N GLU A 114 5.72 -24.34 -32.15
CA GLU A 114 5.68 -25.79 -32.02
C GLU A 114 6.72 -26.31 -31.03
N GLU A 115 7.91 -25.67 -30.94
CA GLU A 115 8.89 -26.00 -29.90
C GLU A 115 8.35 -25.69 -28.51
N ILE A 116 7.74 -24.51 -28.28
CA ILE A 116 7.11 -24.11 -26.98
C ILE A 116 6.07 -25.17 -26.59
N PHE A 117 5.16 -25.54 -27.49
CA PHE A 117 4.05 -26.41 -27.16
C PHE A 117 4.49 -27.87 -26.92
N ARG A 118 5.40 -28.40 -27.73
CA ARG A 118 5.83 -29.79 -27.62
C ARG A 118 6.92 -30.03 -26.59
N GLN A 119 7.88 -29.10 -26.45
CA GLN A 119 9.08 -29.29 -25.65
C GLN A 119 9.17 -28.32 -24.44
N GLY A 120 8.41 -27.21 -24.44
CA GLY A 120 8.32 -26.29 -23.31
C GLY A 120 7.82 -27.01 -22.06
N LYS A 121 8.20 -26.53 -20.91
CA LYS A 121 7.66 -26.96 -19.61
C LYS A 121 6.59 -25.96 -19.15
N LEU A 122 5.64 -26.42 -18.38
CA LEU A 122 4.74 -25.49 -17.67
C LEU A 122 5.52 -24.87 -16.52
N VAL A 123 5.72 -23.56 -16.55
CA VAL A 123 6.20 -22.83 -15.37
C VAL A 123 5.01 -22.59 -14.45
N LEU A 124 5.06 -23.19 -13.26
CA LEU A 124 4.05 -23.06 -12.22
C LEU A 124 4.72 -22.51 -10.96
N ALA A 125 4.26 -21.36 -10.48
CA ALA A 125 4.75 -20.74 -9.26
C ALA A 125 3.79 -20.99 -8.10
N ILE A 126 4.34 -21.21 -6.91
CA ILE A 126 3.59 -21.17 -5.64
C ILE A 126 4.31 -20.25 -4.68
N THR A 127 3.54 -19.36 -4.06
CA THR A 127 3.97 -18.44 -3.01
C THR A 127 3.24 -18.76 -1.73
N CYS A 128 3.95 -18.71 -0.59
CA CYS A 128 3.44 -19.16 0.68
C CYS A 128 3.48 -18.04 1.73
N SER A 129 2.52 -18.07 2.66
CA SER A 129 2.54 -17.35 3.94
C SER A 129 2.92 -15.86 3.83
N ILE A 130 2.31 -15.11 2.90
CA ILE A 130 2.49 -13.65 2.85
C ILE A 130 1.98 -13.01 4.14
N HIS A 131 0.85 -13.48 4.67
CA HIS A 131 0.40 -13.15 6.01
C HIS A 131 1.08 -14.10 7.00
N ALA A 132 2.01 -13.62 7.76
CA ALA A 132 2.89 -14.48 8.56
C ALA A 132 2.19 -15.28 9.68
N THR A 133 1.00 -14.85 10.12
CA THR A 133 0.14 -15.63 11.03
C THR A 133 -0.53 -16.83 10.36
N GLU A 134 -0.54 -16.86 9.04
CA GLU A 134 -1.01 -17.96 8.18
C GLU A 134 0.16 -18.89 7.90
N ILE A 135 0.63 -19.55 8.95
CA ILE A 135 1.95 -20.20 9.01
C ILE A 135 2.02 -21.55 8.26
N GLY A 136 0.87 -22.16 7.91
CA GLY A 136 0.76 -23.52 7.38
C GLY A 136 1.59 -23.77 6.14
N ALA A 137 1.42 -22.93 5.11
CA ALA A 137 2.07 -23.12 3.83
C ALA A 137 3.61 -23.07 3.90
N SER A 138 4.18 -22.18 4.72
CA SER A 138 5.64 -22.15 4.93
C SER A 138 6.14 -23.40 5.64
N GLN A 139 5.34 -24.00 6.55
CA GLN A 139 5.67 -25.27 7.18
C GLN A 139 5.49 -26.43 6.21
N MET A 140 4.38 -26.46 5.45
CA MET A 140 4.09 -27.47 4.42
C MET A 140 5.19 -27.52 3.35
N SER A 141 5.77 -26.38 2.99
CA SER A 141 6.81 -26.28 1.96
C SER A 141 8.02 -27.18 2.23
N ILE A 142 8.35 -27.46 3.51
CA ILE A 142 9.45 -28.31 3.91
C ILE A 142 9.18 -29.77 3.51
N GLU A 143 7.97 -30.27 3.78
CA GLU A 143 7.50 -31.60 3.40
C GLU A 143 7.38 -31.74 1.87
N LEU A 144 6.84 -30.71 1.21
CA LEU A 144 6.68 -30.69 -0.25
C LEU A 144 8.02 -30.80 -0.97
N VAL A 145 9.00 -30.02 -0.56
CA VAL A 145 10.36 -30.05 -1.14
C VAL A 145 11.01 -31.41 -0.91
N HIS A 146 10.89 -31.98 0.28
CA HIS A 146 11.39 -33.33 0.54
C HIS A 146 10.76 -34.37 -0.38
N ARG A 147 9.43 -34.36 -0.52
CA ARG A 147 8.69 -35.27 -1.39
C ARG A 147 9.13 -35.17 -2.83
N LEU A 148 9.21 -33.96 -3.39
CA LEU A 148 9.63 -33.76 -4.78
C LEU A 148 11.11 -34.09 -5.02
N ALA A 149 11.97 -33.85 -4.04
CA ALA A 149 13.40 -34.14 -4.09
C ALA A 149 13.74 -35.64 -4.06
N THR A 150 12.91 -36.47 -3.39
CA THR A 150 13.28 -37.87 -3.06
C THR A 150 12.35 -38.93 -3.62
N SER A 151 11.07 -38.63 -3.89
CA SER A 151 10.09 -39.61 -4.31
C SER A 151 10.24 -39.99 -5.80
N ASP A 152 10.17 -41.29 -6.08
CA ASP A 152 10.13 -41.86 -7.40
C ASP A 152 8.74 -42.34 -7.83
N ALA A 153 7.72 -41.93 -7.07
CA ALA A 153 6.34 -42.22 -7.40
C ALA A 153 5.95 -41.69 -8.79
N PRO A 154 5.12 -42.40 -9.55
CA PRO A 154 4.79 -42.03 -10.93
C PRO A 154 4.25 -40.62 -11.11
N GLU A 155 3.42 -40.16 -10.18
CA GLU A 155 2.86 -38.79 -10.16
C GLU A 155 3.96 -37.73 -9.96
N VAL A 156 4.94 -37.97 -9.09
CA VAL A 156 6.07 -37.07 -8.90
C VAL A 156 6.95 -37.00 -10.15
N LYS A 157 7.28 -38.15 -10.75
CA LYS A 157 8.03 -38.19 -12.01
C LYS A 157 7.31 -37.42 -13.11
N LYS A 158 5.98 -37.61 -13.25
CA LYS A 158 5.16 -36.89 -14.23
C LYS A 158 5.23 -35.38 -14.02
N ILE A 159 5.14 -34.92 -12.77
CA ILE A 159 5.27 -33.50 -12.42
C ILE A 159 6.66 -33.00 -12.85
N LEU A 160 7.73 -33.65 -12.41
CA LEU A 160 9.11 -33.23 -12.70
C LEU A 160 9.41 -33.20 -14.19
N ASP A 161 8.85 -34.15 -14.96
CA ASP A 161 9.05 -34.24 -16.41
C ASP A 161 8.32 -33.18 -17.22
N ASN A 162 7.27 -32.53 -16.65
CA ASN A 162 6.40 -31.61 -17.39
C ASN A 162 6.39 -30.20 -16.83
N VAL A 163 6.80 -29.99 -15.59
CA VAL A 163 6.69 -28.73 -14.87
C VAL A 163 8.07 -28.23 -14.44
N ILE A 164 8.29 -26.92 -14.55
CA ILE A 164 9.29 -26.19 -13.77
C ILE A 164 8.51 -25.53 -12.63
N PHE A 165 8.66 -26.08 -11.45
CA PHE A 165 7.99 -25.59 -10.26
C PHE A 165 8.87 -24.56 -9.56
N VAL A 166 8.35 -23.33 -9.43
CA VAL A 166 9.00 -22.21 -8.72
C VAL A 166 8.31 -22.02 -7.38
N LEU A 167 9.00 -22.32 -6.29
CA LEU A 167 8.47 -22.21 -4.94
C LEU A 167 9.12 -21.05 -4.19
N VAL A 168 8.28 -20.13 -3.64
CA VAL A 168 8.69 -19.13 -2.66
C VAL A 168 8.13 -19.56 -1.29
N PRO A 169 8.95 -20.14 -0.40
CA PRO A 169 8.46 -20.76 0.85
C PRO A 169 7.86 -19.77 1.86
N SER A 170 8.18 -18.49 1.75
CA SER A 170 7.52 -17.41 2.46
C SER A 170 7.71 -16.09 1.71
N LEU A 171 6.60 -15.38 1.45
CA LEU A 171 6.61 -14.00 0.94
C LEU A 171 6.89 -12.98 2.05
N ASN A 172 6.86 -13.40 3.33
CA ASN A 172 7.08 -12.55 4.49
C ASN A 172 8.03 -13.22 5.51
N PRO A 173 9.32 -13.39 5.17
CA PRO A 173 10.30 -13.97 6.07
C PRO A 173 10.42 -13.24 7.41
N ASP A 174 10.34 -11.91 7.40
CA ASP A 174 10.43 -11.08 8.60
C ASP A 174 9.28 -11.36 9.56
N GLY A 175 8.07 -11.42 9.02
CA GLY A 175 6.87 -11.74 9.79
C GLY A 175 6.88 -13.18 10.30
N GLN A 176 7.36 -14.12 9.50
CA GLN A 176 7.47 -15.52 9.90
C GLN A 176 8.42 -15.69 11.12
N ILE A 177 9.49 -14.91 11.18
CA ILE A 177 10.36 -14.82 12.35
C ILE A 177 9.61 -14.23 13.56
N LEU A 178 8.95 -13.08 13.36
CA LEU A 178 8.21 -12.38 14.44
C LEU A 178 7.11 -13.25 15.04
N VAL A 179 6.33 -13.93 14.21
CA VAL A 179 5.22 -14.80 14.64
C VAL A 179 5.75 -16.05 15.36
N THR A 180 6.78 -16.69 14.82
CA THR A 180 7.37 -17.87 15.43
C THR A 180 7.99 -17.55 16.79
N ASP A 181 8.73 -16.44 16.90
CA ASP A 181 9.36 -16.02 18.15
C ASP A 181 8.30 -15.62 19.19
N TRP A 182 7.23 -14.91 18.77
CA TRP A 182 6.11 -14.57 19.66
C TRP A 182 5.39 -15.83 20.16
N PHE A 183 5.10 -16.77 19.27
CA PHE A 183 4.45 -18.02 19.61
C PHE A 183 5.30 -18.82 20.62
N ASN A 184 6.59 -19.02 20.33
CA ASN A 184 7.52 -19.75 21.18
C ASN A 184 7.71 -19.10 22.56
N LYS A 185 7.64 -17.76 22.66
CA LYS A 185 7.69 -17.02 23.94
C LYS A 185 6.47 -17.29 24.82
N ASN A 186 5.31 -17.55 24.22
CA ASN A 186 4.03 -17.62 24.94
C ASN A 186 3.47 -19.04 25.10
N VAL A 187 3.85 -19.98 24.24
CA VAL A 187 3.37 -21.36 24.31
C VAL A 187 3.66 -22.00 25.68
N GLY A 188 2.66 -22.67 26.27
CA GLY A 188 2.75 -23.28 27.61
C GLY A 188 2.65 -22.26 28.77
N THR A 189 2.38 -21.00 28.51
CA THR A 189 2.11 -19.97 29.53
C THR A 189 0.63 -19.59 29.53
N GLU A 190 0.19 -18.79 30.52
CA GLU A 190 -1.17 -18.19 30.56
C GLU A 190 -1.45 -17.26 29.37
N TYR A 191 -0.43 -16.86 28.61
CA TYR A 191 -0.51 -16.01 27.42
C TYR A 191 -0.43 -16.79 26.10
N ALA A 192 -0.56 -18.12 26.11
CA ALA A 192 -0.48 -18.94 24.91
C ALA A 192 -1.46 -18.54 23.80
N SER A 193 -2.62 -18.01 24.19
CA SER A 193 -3.65 -17.50 23.26
C SER A 193 -3.50 -16.00 22.93
N SER A 194 -2.44 -15.34 23.42
CA SER A 194 -2.21 -13.92 23.14
C SER A 194 -1.88 -13.69 21.67
N PRO A 195 -2.62 -12.83 20.97
CA PRO A 195 -2.23 -12.44 19.63
C PRO A 195 -0.92 -11.66 19.65
N ILE A 196 -0.24 -11.62 18.52
CA ILE A 196 0.91 -10.75 18.35
C ILE A 196 0.44 -9.28 18.49
N PRO A 197 1.06 -8.45 19.35
CA PRO A 197 0.54 -7.13 19.68
C PRO A 197 0.90 -6.04 18.66
N TYR A 198 1.78 -6.34 17.71
CA TYR A 198 2.31 -5.43 16.69
C TYR A 198 2.13 -6.03 15.28
N LEU A 199 2.43 -5.25 14.25
CA LEU A 199 2.39 -5.72 12.87
C LEU A 199 3.39 -6.86 12.66
N TYR A 200 2.98 -7.91 11.94
CA TYR A 200 3.85 -9.04 11.59
C TYR A 200 4.65 -8.81 10.28
N HIS A 201 4.74 -7.58 9.83
CA HIS A 201 5.71 -7.06 8.88
C HIS A 201 6.20 -5.71 9.42
N PRO A 202 7.46 -5.30 9.24
CA PRO A 202 8.00 -4.09 9.87
C PRO A 202 7.14 -2.83 9.71
N TYR A 203 6.44 -2.69 8.59
CA TYR A 203 5.62 -1.53 8.28
C TYR A 203 4.17 -1.87 7.98
N VAL A 204 3.90 -2.88 7.15
CA VAL A 204 2.62 -2.97 6.42
C VAL A 204 1.68 -4.06 6.94
N GLY A 205 2.16 -4.96 7.80
CA GLY A 205 1.34 -6.03 8.39
C GLY A 205 0.62 -6.85 7.31
N HIS A 206 -0.70 -6.95 7.42
CA HIS A 206 -1.56 -7.65 6.45
C HIS A 206 -1.57 -7.00 5.06
N ASP A 207 -1.26 -5.72 4.97
CA ASP A 207 -1.25 -4.98 3.71
C ASP A 207 0.00 -5.25 2.84
N ASN A 208 0.90 -6.18 3.23
CA ASN A 208 1.91 -6.68 2.32
C ASN A 208 1.28 -7.36 1.08
N ASN A 209 0.05 -7.90 1.23
CA ASN A 209 -0.78 -8.39 0.13
C ASN A 209 -1.63 -7.28 -0.50
N ARG A 210 -1.12 -6.04 -0.58
CA ARG A 210 -1.72 -4.85 -1.19
C ARG A 210 -0.70 -4.02 -1.98
N ASP A 211 0.54 -4.53 -2.13
CA ASP A 211 1.68 -3.79 -2.65
C ASP A 211 2.11 -4.21 -4.07
N MET A 212 1.36 -5.11 -4.75
CA MET A 212 1.74 -5.68 -6.06
C MET A 212 1.50 -4.76 -7.26
N TYR A 213 1.24 -3.49 -7.05
CA TYR A 213 1.25 -2.46 -8.10
C TYR A 213 2.03 -1.20 -7.69
N MET A 214 2.33 -1.04 -6.40
CA MET A 214 3.21 0.05 -5.95
C MET A 214 4.64 -0.40 -5.74
N PHE A 215 4.87 -1.68 -5.40
CA PHE A 215 6.20 -2.26 -5.21
C PHE A 215 7.06 -1.44 -4.24
N THR A 216 6.47 -1.03 -3.13
CA THR A 216 7.15 -0.21 -2.13
C THR A 216 8.04 -1.07 -1.23
N GLN A 217 7.63 -2.32 -0.97
CA GLN A 217 8.36 -3.25 -0.13
C GLN A 217 9.35 -4.08 -0.96
N LYS A 218 10.48 -4.44 -0.39
CA LYS A 218 11.51 -5.26 -1.07
C LYS A 218 10.97 -6.61 -1.50
N GLU A 219 10.10 -7.19 -0.70
CA GLU A 219 9.48 -8.50 -0.92
C GLU A 219 8.62 -8.48 -2.20
N SER A 220 7.78 -7.48 -2.38
CA SER A 220 6.97 -7.31 -3.59
C SER A 220 7.83 -7.01 -4.83
N GLN A 221 8.92 -6.23 -4.68
CA GLN A 221 9.88 -6.00 -5.77
C GLN A 221 10.59 -7.29 -6.21
N HIS A 222 11.04 -8.13 -5.27
CA HIS A 222 11.65 -9.41 -5.59
C HIS A 222 10.66 -10.36 -6.26
N THR A 223 9.42 -10.36 -5.80
CA THR A 223 8.35 -11.18 -6.36
C THR A 223 8.00 -10.72 -7.78
N ALA A 224 7.84 -9.42 -8.02
CA ALA A 224 7.57 -8.88 -9.36
C ALA A 224 8.69 -9.24 -10.36
N ARG A 225 9.96 -9.10 -9.95
CA ARG A 225 11.10 -9.49 -10.80
C ARG A 225 11.09 -10.99 -11.12
N LEU A 226 10.79 -11.84 -10.14
CA LEU A 226 10.69 -13.28 -10.33
C LEU A 226 9.59 -13.65 -11.34
N LEU A 227 8.40 -13.03 -11.21
CA LEU A 227 7.20 -13.39 -11.95
C LEU A 227 7.13 -12.75 -13.33
N TRP A 228 7.58 -11.49 -13.50
CA TRP A 228 7.34 -10.70 -14.71
C TRP A 228 8.60 -10.27 -15.46
N HIS A 229 9.79 -10.67 -14.98
CA HIS A 229 11.06 -10.40 -15.65
C HIS A 229 11.91 -11.66 -15.82
N ASP A 230 11.80 -12.65 -14.91
CA ASP A 230 12.65 -13.84 -14.91
C ASP A 230 11.93 -15.08 -15.44
N TRP A 231 10.75 -15.44 -14.90
CA TRP A 231 10.10 -16.72 -15.20
C TRP A 231 8.79 -16.64 -15.97
N PHE A 232 7.98 -15.61 -15.85
CA PHE A 232 6.66 -15.49 -16.50
C PHE A 232 5.76 -16.74 -16.31
N PRO A 233 5.45 -17.18 -15.08
CA PRO A 233 4.72 -18.43 -14.86
C PRO A 233 3.35 -18.38 -15.50
N ALA A 234 2.98 -19.46 -16.22
CA ALA A 234 1.64 -19.57 -16.80
C ALA A 234 0.56 -19.81 -15.74
N VAL A 235 0.94 -20.41 -14.60
CA VAL A 235 0.07 -20.66 -13.43
C VAL A 235 0.77 -20.14 -12.17
N TRP A 236 0.03 -19.47 -11.32
CA TRP A 236 0.53 -18.97 -10.05
C TRP A 236 -0.50 -19.16 -8.94
N LEU A 237 -0.17 -19.91 -7.90
CA LEU A 237 -0.96 -20.09 -6.69
C LEU A 237 -0.35 -19.30 -5.53
N ASP A 238 -1.17 -18.55 -4.80
CA ASP A 238 -0.82 -17.97 -3.49
C ASP A 238 -1.58 -18.70 -2.38
N GLU A 239 -0.86 -19.26 -1.42
CA GLU A 239 -1.42 -20.10 -0.35
C GLU A 239 -1.62 -19.29 0.92
N HIS A 240 -2.86 -19.22 1.37
CA HIS A 240 -3.35 -18.46 2.50
C HIS A 240 -4.10 -19.28 3.54
N GLN A 241 -4.44 -18.60 4.65
CA GLN A 241 -5.34 -19.15 5.66
C GLN A 241 -6.45 -18.16 6.03
N MET A 242 -7.67 -18.64 6.06
CA MET A 242 -8.87 -17.89 6.46
C MET A 242 -9.23 -18.12 7.93
N GLY A 243 -10.31 -17.48 8.41
CA GLY A 243 -10.82 -17.64 9.75
C GLY A 243 -11.27 -19.07 10.09
N SER A 244 -11.20 -19.43 11.36
CA SER A 244 -11.35 -20.80 11.88
C SER A 244 -12.80 -21.31 12.00
N ASN A 245 -13.81 -20.45 11.85
CA ASN A 245 -15.18 -20.73 12.27
C ASN A 245 -16.06 -21.42 11.23
N ALA A 246 -15.69 -21.40 9.94
CA ALA A 246 -16.55 -21.82 8.81
C ALA A 246 -15.94 -23.03 8.06
N ALA A 247 -15.84 -22.93 6.75
CA ALA A 247 -15.23 -23.96 5.89
C ALA A 247 -13.77 -24.25 6.29
N ARG A 248 -13.23 -25.39 5.80
CA ARG A 248 -11.84 -25.81 6.09
C ARG A 248 -10.86 -25.36 5.03
N ILE A 249 -11.32 -25.25 3.79
CA ILE A 249 -10.53 -24.68 2.70
C ILE A 249 -11.44 -24.04 1.66
N PHE A 250 -11.06 -22.84 1.22
CA PHE A 250 -11.57 -22.23 0.00
C PHE A 250 -10.61 -22.55 -1.15
N VAL A 251 -11.18 -22.88 -2.31
CA VAL A 251 -10.46 -23.04 -3.58
C VAL A 251 -11.17 -22.27 -4.69
N MET A 252 -10.46 -21.97 -5.76
CA MET A 252 -11.04 -21.25 -6.91
C MET A 252 -12.16 -22.05 -7.61
N PRO A 253 -13.13 -21.42 -8.30
CA PRO A 253 -13.19 -19.99 -8.58
C PRO A 253 -13.80 -19.16 -7.44
N ALA A 254 -13.42 -17.88 -7.40
CA ALA A 254 -14.05 -16.88 -6.55
C ALA A 254 -15.39 -16.39 -7.13
N THR A 255 -16.09 -15.45 -6.43
CA THR A 255 -17.43 -14.97 -6.79
C THR A 255 -17.39 -13.64 -7.58
N ASP A 256 -18.57 -13.22 -8.06
CA ASP A 256 -18.77 -11.92 -8.71
C ASP A 256 -18.52 -10.73 -7.75
N PRO A 257 -18.23 -9.54 -8.30
CA PRO A 257 -18.12 -9.22 -9.72
C PRO A 257 -16.77 -9.59 -10.34
N ILE A 258 -16.75 -9.75 -11.68
CA ILE A 258 -15.52 -9.92 -12.45
C ILE A 258 -15.00 -8.58 -12.97
N ASN A 259 -13.68 -8.48 -13.20
CA ASN A 259 -13.09 -7.32 -13.87
C ASN A 259 -13.10 -7.53 -15.39
N PRO A 260 -13.60 -6.53 -16.18
CA PRO A 260 -13.73 -6.65 -17.62
C PRO A 260 -12.40 -6.67 -18.38
N ASN A 261 -11.29 -6.24 -17.77
CA ASN A 261 -9.96 -6.26 -18.37
C ASN A 261 -9.29 -7.63 -18.31
N VAL A 262 -9.76 -8.54 -17.46
CA VAL A 262 -9.23 -9.90 -17.38
C VAL A 262 -9.77 -10.77 -18.53
N HIS A 263 -8.87 -11.53 -19.19
CA HIS A 263 -9.29 -12.41 -20.29
C HIS A 263 -10.19 -13.54 -19.78
N PRO A 264 -11.33 -13.86 -20.44
CA PRO A 264 -12.29 -14.88 -19.99
C PRO A 264 -11.69 -16.28 -19.75
N LEU A 265 -10.67 -16.68 -20.51
CA LEU A 265 -9.98 -17.96 -20.31
C LEU A 265 -9.30 -18.09 -18.94
N ILE A 266 -8.86 -16.98 -18.34
CA ILE A 266 -8.28 -16.99 -16.99
C ILE A 266 -9.30 -17.49 -15.98
N TYR A 267 -10.51 -16.95 -15.97
CA TYR A 267 -11.60 -17.41 -15.10
C TYR A 267 -11.97 -18.88 -15.33
N ARG A 268 -11.91 -19.36 -16.59
CA ARG A 268 -12.17 -20.78 -16.90
C ARG A 268 -11.09 -21.70 -16.35
N TRP A 269 -9.82 -21.30 -16.48
CA TRP A 269 -8.72 -22.06 -15.89
C TRP A 269 -8.74 -22.02 -14.36
N ASN A 270 -9.11 -20.90 -13.74
CA ASN A 270 -9.32 -20.84 -12.30
C ASN A 270 -10.34 -21.92 -11.84
N GLY A 271 -11.44 -22.08 -12.58
CA GLY A 271 -12.42 -23.14 -12.31
C GLY A 271 -11.85 -24.54 -12.49
N ILE A 272 -11.11 -24.80 -13.59
CA ILE A 272 -10.56 -26.14 -13.87
C ILE A 272 -9.52 -26.54 -12.80
N LEU A 273 -8.57 -25.67 -12.51
CA LEU A 273 -7.47 -25.96 -11.58
C LEU A 273 -7.97 -25.98 -10.13
N GLY A 274 -8.80 -25.01 -9.72
CA GLY A 274 -9.38 -25.00 -8.37
C GLY A 274 -10.29 -26.21 -8.09
N GLN A 275 -11.10 -26.61 -9.06
CA GLN A 275 -11.95 -27.81 -8.89
C GLN A 275 -11.16 -29.12 -8.93
N SER A 276 -9.97 -29.15 -9.55
CA SER A 276 -9.08 -30.31 -9.42
C SER A 276 -8.55 -30.46 -7.97
N GLN A 277 -8.22 -29.34 -7.32
CA GLN A 277 -7.85 -29.32 -5.90
C GLN A 277 -9.03 -29.80 -5.01
N ALA A 278 -10.24 -29.28 -5.25
CA ALA A 278 -11.44 -29.72 -4.53
C ALA A 278 -11.69 -31.21 -4.67
N ALA A 279 -11.62 -31.73 -5.89
CA ALA A 279 -11.84 -33.16 -6.17
C ALA A 279 -10.81 -34.05 -5.46
N ALA A 280 -9.54 -33.66 -5.42
CA ALA A 280 -8.50 -34.41 -4.72
C ALA A 280 -8.72 -34.42 -3.19
N LEU A 281 -9.13 -33.29 -2.61
CA LEU A 281 -9.47 -33.20 -1.20
C LEU A 281 -10.68 -34.08 -0.84
N GLU A 282 -11.75 -34.03 -1.64
CA GLU A 282 -12.93 -34.89 -1.44
C GLU A 282 -12.58 -36.39 -1.61
N ALA A 283 -11.75 -36.76 -2.60
CA ALA A 283 -11.28 -38.12 -2.79
C ALA A 283 -10.43 -38.62 -1.61
N ALA A 284 -9.67 -37.73 -0.97
CA ALA A 284 -8.94 -38.02 0.26
C ALA A 284 -9.83 -38.05 1.52
N GLY A 285 -11.17 -37.92 1.37
CA GLY A 285 -12.14 -37.94 2.48
C GLY A 285 -12.18 -36.66 3.32
N LYS A 286 -11.62 -35.56 2.84
CA LYS A 286 -11.64 -34.27 3.54
C LYS A 286 -13.04 -33.64 3.51
N GLU A 287 -13.32 -32.78 4.49
CA GLU A 287 -14.58 -32.05 4.65
C GLU A 287 -14.34 -30.53 4.59
N GLY A 288 -15.40 -29.78 4.36
CA GLY A 288 -15.34 -28.32 4.50
C GLY A 288 -14.71 -27.60 3.30
N ILE A 289 -14.73 -28.19 2.10
CA ILE A 289 -14.21 -27.59 0.88
C ILE A 289 -15.29 -26.69 0.27
N ILE A 290 -14.95 -25.40 0.06
CA ILE A 290 -15.87 -24.41 -0.49
C ILE A 290 -15.24 -23.66 -1.66
N TYR A 291 -16.06 -23.23 -2.62
CA TYR A 291 -15.69 -22.32 -3.69
C TYR A 291 -16.81 -21.30 -3.93
N ASN A 292 -16.60 -20.33 -4.84
CA ASN A 292 -17.61 -19.31 -5.19
C ASN A 292 -18.18 -18.59 -3.94
N SER A 293 -17.30 -18.22 -3.02
CA SER A 293 -17.66 -17.59 -1.74
C SER A 293 -16.60 -16.59 -1.32
N THR A 294 -16.97 -15.58 -0.54
CA THR A 294 -16.11 -14.59 0.16
C THR A 294 -15.28 -13.69 -0.76
N TYR A 295 -14.47 -14.24 -1.63
CA TYR A 295 -13.50 -13.52 -2.48
C TYR A 295 -14.14 -13.15 -3.82
N THR A 296 -13.84 -11.93 -4.34
CA THR A 296 -14.38 -11.44 -5.62
C THR A 296 -13.30 -11.38 -6.69
N ASN A 297 -13.73 -11.36 -7.96
CA ASN A 297 -12.85 -11.38 -9.13
C ASN A 297 -12.61 -9.97 -9.73
N PHE A 298 -12.74 -8.90 -8.95
CA PHE A 298 -12.72 -7.54 -9.50
C PHE A 298 -11.44 -6.76 -9.22
N TRP A 299 -10.92 -6.83 -8.00
CA TRP A 299 -9.83 -5.99 -7.54
C TRP A 299 -8.47 -6.63 -7.80
N GLU A 300 -7.50 -5.82 -8.29
CA GLU A 300 -6.19 -6.29 -8.72
C GLU A 300 -5.15 -6.43 -7.60
N GLY A 301 -5.31 -5.74 -6.50
CA GLY A 301 -4.23 -5.47 -5.56
C GLY A 301 -3.72 -6.65 -4.72
N ALA A 302 -4.39 -7.82 -4.75
CA ALA A 302 -3.90 -9.02 -4.07
C ALA A 302 -2.82 -9.73 -4.91
N MET A 303 -1.88 -10.37 -4.21
CA MET A 303 -0.71 -11.02 -4.79
C MET A 303 -1.08 -11.93 -5.99
N ALA A 304 -1.87 -12.97 -5.77
CA ALA A 304 -2.21 -13.94 -6.83
C ALA A 304 -3.11 -13.36 -7.93
N TRP A 305 -3.96 -12.37 -7.60
CA TRP A 305 -4.86 -11.77 -8.58
C TRP A 305 -4.14 -10.88 -9.58
N SER A 306 -3.07 -10.19 -9.19
CA SER A 306 -2.28 -9.34 -10.10
C SER A 306 -1.76 -10.09 -11.33
N GLY A 307 -1.60 -11.41 -11.24
CA GLY A 307 -1.26 -12.29 -12.36
C GLY A 307 -2.32 -12.32 -13.47
N TRP A 308 -3.61 -12.12 -13.17
CA TRP A 308 -4.68 -12.22 -14.19
C TRP A 308 -4.55 -11.16 -15.27
N TRP A 309 -4.17 -9.96 -14.93
CA TRP A 309 -3.94 -8.86 -15.89
C TRP A 309 -2.62 -9.00 -16.63
N HIS A 310 -1.71 -9.87 -16.11
CA HIS A 310 -0.49 -10.30 -16.78
C HIS A 310 -0.69 -11.56 -17.65
N ASN A 311 -1.95 -11.92 -17.92
CA ASN A 311 -2.33 -13.12 -18.69
C ASN A 311 -1.86 -14.44 -18.04
N GLN A 312 -1.65 -14.44 -16.74
CA GLN A 312 -1.30 -15.62 -15.93
C GLN A 312 -2.56 -16.16 -15.24
N ILE A 313 -2.61 -17.47 -15.01
CA ILE A 313 -3.69 -18.12 -14.29
C ILE A 313 -3.37 -18.04 -12.80
N GLY A 314 -3.78 -16.96 -12.15
CA GLY A 314 -3.62 -16.78 -10.71
C GLY A 314 -4.65 -17.58 -9.93
N LEU A 315 -4.27 -18.15 -8.80
CA LEU A 315 -5.10 -19.01 -7.95
C LEU A 315 -4.90 -18.60 -6.49
N LEU A 316 -5.92 -18.79 -5.70
CA LEU A 316 -5.92 -18.62 -4.25
C LEU A 316 -6.41 -19.91 -3.60
N THR A 317 -5.73 -20.35 -2.56
CA THR A 317 -6.28 -21.28 -1.56
C THR A 317 -6.28 -20.61 -0.19
N GLU A 318 -7.34 -20.87 0.60
CA GLU A 318 -7.49 -20.31 1.95
C GLU A 318 -7.89 -21.43 2.91
N VAL A 319 -6.92 -21.98 3.63
CA VAL A 319 -7.19 -23.03 4.62
C VAL A 319 -7.60 -22.39 5.94
N ALA A 320 -8.52 -23.02 6.68
CA ALA A 320 -8.92 -22.53 8.00
C ALA A 320 -7.72 -22.49 8.96
N SER A 321 -7.53 -21.39 9.66
CA SER A 321 -6.44 -21.24 10.64
C SER A 321 -6.64 -22.09 11.86
N ALA A 322 -5.54 -22.56 12.45
CA ALA A 322 -5.42 -22.92 13.86
C ALA A 322 -5.01 -21.67 14.67
N ARG A 323 -4.69 -21.81 15.96
CA ARG A 323 -4.05 -20.73 16.73
C ARG A 323 -2.54 -20.77 16.50
N VAL A 324 -2.10 -20.38 15.32
CA VAL A 324 -0.75 -20.58 14.81
C VAL A 324 -0.40 -22.07 14.79
N ALA A 325 0.26 -22.62 15.79
CA ALA A 325 0.52 -24.07 15.92
C ALA A 325 -0.22 -24.72 17.10
N ALA A 326 -1.03 -23.99 17.84
CA ALA A 326 -1.87 -24.57 18.88
C ALA A 326 -3.21 -25.04 18.29
N PRO A 327 -3.69 -26.23 18.66
CA PRO A 327 -4.97 -26.76 18.19
C PRO A 327 -6.18 -25.90 18.55
N ILE A 328 -7.23 -25.99 17.76
CA ILE A 328 -8.55 -25.44 18.03
C ILE A 328 -9.54 -26.58 18.16
N ASP A 329 -10.35 -26.55 19.20
CA ASP A 329 -11.54 -27.38 19.32
C ASP A 329 -12.78 -26.55 18.97
N GLN A 330 -13.63 -27.06 18.10
CA GLN A 330 -14.90 -26.46 17.72
C GLN A 330 -16.05 -27.39 18.09
N GLN A 331 -17.08 -26.86 18.73
CA GLN A 331 -18.29 -27.63 19.06
C GLN A 331 -18.90 -28.24 17.78
N ARG A 332 -19.39 -29.49 17.89
CA ARG A 332 -20.05 -30.13 16.76
C ARG A 332 -21.47 -29.59 16.55
N ALA A 333 -21.78 -29.27 15.28
CA ALA A 333 -23.14 -28.93 14.88
C ALA A 333 -24.05 -30.15 14.95
N ILE A 334 -25.30 -29.96 15.36
CA ILE A 334 -26.33 -30.98 15.40
C ILE A 334 -27.32 -30.72 14.26
N PRO A 335 -27.44 -31.61 13.27
CA PRO A 335 -28.36 -31.44 12.18
C PRO A 335 -29.81 -31.22 12.71
N GLY A 336 -30.51 -30.22 12.15
CA GLY A 336 -31.88 -29.88 12.53
C GLY A 336 -32.03 -29.02 13.81
N ARG A 337 -30.95 -28.69 14.51
CA ARG A 337 -30.96 -27.71 15.59
C ARG A 337 -30.49 -26.35 15.05
N PRO A 338 -31.26 -25.26 15.15
CA PRO A 338 -30.80 -23.95 14.78
C PRO A 338 -29.53 -23.62 15.57
N ALA A 339 -28.48 -23.20 14.88
CA ALA A 339 -27.31 -22.64 15.53
C ALA A 339 -27.73 -21.39 16.32
N PRO A 340 -27.13 -21.13 17.50
CA PRO A 340 -27.30 -19.85 18.18
C PRO A 340 -26.97 -18.74 17.18
N ALA A 341 -27.84 -17.72 17.10
CA ALA A 341 -27.60 -16.59 16.20
C ALA A 341 -26.18 -16.06 16.46
N ALA A 342 -25.31 -16.33 15.54
CA ALA A 342 -23.98 -15.73 15.57
C ALA A 342 -24.19 -14.22 15.48
N GLY A 343 -23.73 -13.48 16.47
CA GLY A 343 -23.65 -12.03 16.35
C GLY A 343 -22.94 -11.76 15.02
N ARG A 344 -23.56 -10.97 14.15
CA ARG A 344 -23.03 -10.61 12.82
C ARG A 344 -21.64 -9.99 12.98
N GLY A 345 -20.63 -10.84 13.02
CA GLY A 345 -19.27 -10.44 12.72
C GLY A 345 -19.26 -10.07 11.25
N GLY A 346 -18.96 -8.81 10.94
CA GLY A 346 -18.94 -8.33 9.57
C GLY A 346 -17.98 -9.17 8.73
N GLU A 347 -18.52 -9.86 7.75
CA GLU A 347 -17.79 -10.42 6.62
C GLU A 347 -17.34 -9.26 5.74
N GLY A 348 -16.31 -8.59 6.16
CA GLY A 348 -15.55 -7.62 5.37
C GLY A 348 -14.10 -7.92 5.66
N GLY A 349 -13.31 -8.19 4.62
CA GLY A 349 -11.92 -8.55 4.74
C GLY A 349 -11.14 -7.66 5.70
N GLY A 350 -10.65 -8.25 6.76
CA GLY A 350 -9.87 -7.57 7.77
C GLY A 350 -10.54 -7.53 9.14
N ARG A 351 -10.00 -8.30 10.07
CA ARG A 351 -10.31 -8.37 11.51
C ARG A 351 -11.58 -9.15 11.86
N GLY A 352 -11.55 -10.48 11.67
CA GLY A 352 -12.32 -11.35 12.57
C GLY A 352 -11.98 -10.94 13.99
N THR A 353 -13.03 -10.70 14.82
CA THR A 353 -12.84 -10.49 16.27
C THR A 353 -11.96 -11.62 16.78
N LEU A 354 -10.70 -11.29 17.09
CA LEU A 354 -9.78 -12.24 17.68
C LEU A 354 -10.43 -12.74 18.97
N GLN A 355 -10.90 -14.01 18.95
CA GLN A 355 -11.40 -14.62 20.17
C GLN A 355 -10.21 -14.99 21.04
N PHE A 356 -9.91 -14.14 21.99
CA PHE A 356 -8.82 -14.31 22.99
C PHE A 356 -9.26 -15.27 24.12
N THR A 357 -9.67 -16.49 23.78
CA THR A 357 -10.12 -17.48 24.76
C THR A 357 -9.71 -18.88 24.35
N ASP A 358 -9.33 -19.69 25.31
CA ASP A 358 -9.05 -21.12 25.13
C ASP A 358 -10.30 -21.99 25.07
N ALA A 359 -11.48 -21.38 25.21
CA ALA A 359 -12.75 -22.09 25.10
C ALA A 359 -12.94 -22.64 23.66
N PRO A 360 -13.61 -23.79 23.51
CA PRO A 360 -13.99 -24.30 22.19
C PRO A 360 -14.78 -23.28 21.39
N LEU A 361 -14.51 -23.19 20.11
CA LEU A 361 -15.28 -22.35 19.19
C LEU A 361 -16.74 -22.83 19.14
N PRO A 362 -17.70 -21.92 18.92
CA PRO A 362 -19.09 -22.32 18.70
C PRO A 362 -19.24 -23.25 17.50
N ALA A 363 -20.28 -24.04 17.47
CA ALA A 363 -20.59 -24.93 16.33
C ALA A 363 -20.71 -24.13 15.03
N PRO A 364 -20.28 -24.71 13.88
CA PRO A 364 -20.45 -24.06 12.58
C PRO A 364 -21.94 -23.76 12.32
N THR A 365 -22.19 -22.58 11.73
CA THR A 365 -23.54 -22.13 11.41
C THR A 365 -23.98 -22.52 9.99
N ASP A 366 -23.05 -22.65 9.09
CA ASP A 366 -23.26 -23.03 7.69
C ASP A 366 -22.96 -24.53 7.50
N ILE A 367 -23.97 -25.34 7.67
CA ILE A 367 -23.90 -26.80 7.60
C ILE A 367 -24.84 -27.38 6.52
N THR A 368 -25.36 -26.54 5.62
CA THR A 368 -26.26 -26.98 4.57
C THR A 368 -25.47 -27.39 3.33
N PRO A 369 -25.55 -28.69 2.92
CA PRO A 369 -24.96 -29.14 1.67
C PRO A 369 -25.54 -28.40 0.46
N ARG A 370 -24.67 -27.91 -0.41
CA ARG A 370 -25.03 -27.24 -1.66
C ARG A 370 -23.91 -27.40 -2.67
N THR A 371 -24.13 -26.99 -3.91
CA THR A 371 -23.19 -27.21 -5.02
C THR A 371 -21.78 -26.72 -4.71
N GLU A 372 -21.64 -25.52 -4.15
CA GLU A 372 -20.35 -24.93 -3.81
C GLU A 372 -19.78 -25.39 -2.45
N TYR A 373 -20.56 -26.15 -1.66
CA TYR A 373 -20.18 -26.66 -0.33
C TYR A 373 -20.81 -28.03 -0.07
N PRO A 374 -20.45 -29.09 -0.82
CA PRO A 374 -21.18 -30.36 -0.84
C PRO A 374 -21.07 -31.17 0.46
N ARG A 375 -19.91 -31.08 1.14
CA ARG A 375 -19.66 -31.74 2.43
C ARG A 375 -19.21 -30.70 3.48
N PRO A 376 -20.17 -30.04 4.16
CA PRO A 376 -19.87 -29.03 5.15
C PRO A 376 -19.10 -29.57 6.35
N TRP A 377 -18.22 -28.72 6.92
CA TRP A 377 -17.54 -29.00 8.17
C TRP A 377 -18.53 -28.95 9.33
N MET A 378 -18.54 -30.01 10.14
CA MET A 378 -19.50 -30.17 11.25
C MET A 378 -18.92 -29.78 12.61
N GLY A 379 -17.73 -29.25 12.69
CA GLY A 379 -17.00 -29.00 13.94
C GLY A 379 -16.14 -30.18 14.37
N GLY A 380 -15.22 -29.94 15.28
CA GLY A 380 -14.27 -30.91 15.77
C GLY A 380 -12.93 -30.26 16.11
N ARG A 381 -11.90 -31.08 16.33
CA ARG A 381 -10.52 -30.63 16.53
C ARG A 381 -9.90 -30.26 15.17
N TRP A 382 -9.13 -29.16 15.15
CA TRP A 382 -8.42 -28.66 14.00
C TRP A 382 -7.00 -28.24 14.40
N THR A 383 -6.00 -28.74 13.70
CA THR A 383 -4.58 -28.62 14.05
C THR A 383 -3.76 -28.03 12.92
N LEU A 384 -2.51 -27.60 13.19
CA LEU A 384 -1.57 -27.22 12.14
C LEU A 384 -1.26 -28.40 11.20
N HIS A 385 -1.30 -29.65 11.70
CA HIS A 385 -1.12 -30.82 10.85
C HIS A 385 -2.25 -30.98 9.82
N ASP A 386 -3.51 -30.73 10.23
CA ASP A 386 -4.63 -30.76 9.30
C ASP A 386 -4.47 -29.70 8.20
N ILE A 387 -3.97 -28.49 8.56
CA ILE A 387 -3.67 -27.42 7.60
C ILE A 387 -2.62 -27.90 6.59
N VAL A 388 -1.48 -28.39 7.05
CA VAL A 388 -0.39 -28.91 6.22
C VAL A 388 -0.88 -30.02 5.28
N ASP A 389 -1.77 -30.92 5.75
CA ASP A 389 -2.30 -32.03 4.97
C ASP A 389 -3.25 -31.54 3.86
N TYR A 390 -4.15 -30.60 4.18
CA TYR A 390 -5.04 -29.99 3.17
C TYR A 390 -4.26 -29.24 2.09
N GLU A 391 -3.28 -28.40 2.48
CA GLU A 391 -2.43 -27.67 1.54
C GLU A 391 -1.61 -28.64 0.67
N MET A 392 -1.01 -29.68 1.25
CA MET A 392 -0.23 -30.68 0.52
C MET A 392 -1.08 -31.39 -0.53
N ILE A 393 -2.30 -31.82 -0.20
CA ILE A 393 -3.21 -32.48 -1.14
C ILE A 393 -3.58 -31.52 -2.28
N ALA A 394 -3.97 -30.28 -1.94
CA ALA A 394 -4.36 -29.27 -2.92
C ALA A 394 -3.19 -28.90 -3.86
N THR A 395 -2.00 -28.71 -3.31
CA THR A 395 -0.78 -28.38 -4.05
C THR A 395 -0.35 -29.52 -4.99
N MET A 396 -0.34 -30.75 -4.52
CA MET A 396 0.02 -31.90 -5.36
C MET A 396 -1.00 -32.09 -6.51
N ALA A 397 -2.29 -31.89 -6.23
CA ALA A 397 -3.34 -31.97 -7.27
C ALA A 397 -3.18 -30.87 -8.34
N LEU A 398 -2.81 -29.64 -7.92
CA LEU A 398 -2.53 -28.56 -8.86
C LEU A 398 -1.33 -28.89 -9.75
N LEU A 399 -0.21 -29.34 -9.16
CA LEU A 399 1.02 -29.71 -9.89
C LEU A 399 0.74 -30.86 -10.88
N GLU A 400 0.00 -31.88 -10.47
CA GLU A 400 -0.35 -33.03 -11.31
C GLU A 400 -1.28 -32.62 -12.46
N THR A 401 -2.33 -31.84 -12.18
CA THR A 401 -3.25 -31.32 -13.21
C THR A 401 -2.51 -30.40 -14.20
N GLY A 402 -1.59 -29.58 -13.70
CA GLY A 402 -0.71 -28.75 -14.53
C GLY A 402 0.17 -29.60 -15.46
N ALA A 403 0.76 -30.66 -14.93
CA ALA A 403 1.57 -31.60 -15.73
C ALA A 403 0.74 -32.30 -16.83
N ASP A 404 -0.45 -32.78 -16.49
CA ASP A 404 -1.37 -33.43 -17.43
C ASP A 404 -1.87 -32.47 -18.51
N ARG A 405 -2.08 -31.22 -18.20
CA ARG A 405 -2.63 -30.18 -19.10
C ARG A 405 -1.58 -29.25 -19.69
N ARG A 406 -0.28 -29.52 -19.47
CA ARG A 406 0.86 -28.68 -19.86
C ARG A 406 0.72 -28.06 -21.25
N GLU A 407 0.58 -28.90 -22.29
CA GLU A 407 0.52 -28.43 -23.67
C GLU A 407 -0.74 -27.54 -23.90
N THR A 408 -1.89 -27.94 -23.35
CA THR A 408 -3.13 -27.19 -23.48
C THR A 408 -3.01 -25.80 -22.82
N ILE A 409 -2.40 -25.74 -21.63
CA ILE A 409 -2.18 -24.46 -20.93
C ILE A 409 -1.24 -23.57 -21.75
N LEU A 410 -0.11 -24.08 -22.21
CA LEU A 410 0.85 -23.32 -23.01
C LEU A 410 0.23 -22.77 -24.30
N ARG A 411 -0.58 -23.59 -25.03
CA ARG A 411 -1.30 -23.15 -26.23
C ARG A 411 -2.31 -22.03 -25.92
N GLN A 412 -3.02 -22.14 -24.81
CA GLN A 412 -4.06 -21.16 -24.46
C GLN A 412 -3.47 -19.86 -23.86
N VAL A 413 -2.39 -19.94 -23.08
CA VAL A 413 -1.65 -18.73 -22.64
C VAL A 413 -1.07 -17.99 -23.84
N TYR A 414 -0.47 -18.71 -24.81
CA TYR A 414 -0.04 -18.10 -26.06
C TYR A 414 -1.19 -17.36 -26.75
N GLU A 415 -2.36 -17.98 -26.86
CA GLU A 415 -3.52 -17.37 -27.51
C GLU A 415 -4.03 -16.15 -26.76
N VAL A 416 -4.07 -16.18 -25.42
CA VAL A 416 -4.42 -15.02 -24.58
C VAL A 416 -3.45 -13.87 -24.85
N ASN A 417 -2.14 -14.13 -24.88
CA ASN A 417 -1.10 -13.14 -25.16
C ASN A 417 -1.25 -12.55 -26.58
N ARG A 418 -1.47 -13.40 -27.58
CA ARG A 418 -1.71 -12.99 -28.97
C ARG A 418 -2.97 -12.10 -29.08
N GLN A 419 -4.08 -12.51 -28.45
CA GLN A 419 -5.33 -11.74 -28.48
C GLN A 419 -5.16 -10.40 -27.76
N THR A 420 -4.43 -10.32 -26.66
CA THR A 420 -4.14 -9.06 -25.96
C THR A 420 -3.46 -8.04 -26.90
N ILE A 421 -2.45 -8.49 -27.66
CA ILE A 421 -1.77 -7.65 -28.64
C ILE A 421 -2.72 -7.22 -29.78
N GLU A 422 -3.54 -8.15 -30.31
CA GLU A 422 -4.52 -7.83 -31.35
C GLU A 422 -5.61 -6.87 -30.87
N ASP A 423 -6.04 -6.98 -29.61
CA ASP A 423 -6.98 -6.02 -29.02
C ASP A 423 -6.37 -4.62 -28.94
N GLY A 424 -5.10 -4.49 -28.59
CA GLY A 424 -4.37 -3.23 -28.63
C GLY A 424 -4.34 -2.59 -30.02
N LYS A 425 -4.21 -3.39 -31.08
CA LYS A 425 -4.28 -2.91 -32.48
C LYS A 425 -5.66 -2.37 -32.87
N LYS A 426 -6.73 -2.82 -32.22
CA LYS A 426 -8.10 -2.31 -32.48
C LYS A 426 -8.33 -0.90 -31.94
N GLY A 427 -7.44 -0.37 -31.09
CA GLY A 427 -7.41 1.03 -30.69
C GLY A 427 -8.45 1.46 -29.65
N ASN A 428 -8.69 0.68 -28.61
CA ASN A 428 -9.61 1.08 -27.52
C ASN A 428 -9.01 0.87 -26.10
N PRO A 429 -8.00 1.66 -25.69
CA PRO A 429 -7.19 2.59 -26.48
C PRO A 429 -6.12 1.87 -27.32
N SER A 430 -5.51 2.57 -28.28
CA SER A 430 -4.30 2.11 -28.98
C SER A 430 -3.03 2.38 -28.18
N THR A 431 -3.06 3.44 -27.41
CA THR A 431 -1.91 3.95 -26.65
C THR A 431 -2.40 4.78 -25.47
N ILE A 432 -1.63 4.77 -24.37
CA ILE A 432 -1.79 5.70 -23.25
C ILE A 432 -0.57 6.62 -23.22
N LEU A 433 -0.79 7.94 -23.14
CA LEU A 433 0.26 8.95 -23.07
C LEU A 433 0.36 9.53 -21.66
N LEU A 434 1.60 9.85 -21.25
CA LEU A 434 1.91 10.59 -20.05
C LEU A 434 2.67 11.86 -20.51
N PRO A 435 1.95 12.97 -20.84
CA PRO A 435 2.57 14.20 -21.33
C PRO A 435 3.36 14.88 -20.20
N ILE A 436 4.65 15.13 -20.40
CA ILE A 436 5.53 15.58 -19.31
C ILE A 436 5.37 17.08 -19.00
N GLU A 437 5.10 17.91 -20.01
CA GLU A 437 4.97 19.35 -19.84
C GLU A 437 3.65 19.80 -19.18
N ALA A 438 2.64 18.95 -19.17
CA ALA A 438 1.34 19.25 -18.58
C ALA A 438 1.22 18.83 -17.10
N GLN A 439 2.21 18.15 -16.56
CA GLN A 439 2.16 17.60 -15.21
C GLN A 439 2.40 18.67 -14.14
N HIS A 440 1.69 18.56 -13.03
CA HIS A 440 1.95 19.40 -11.86
C HIS A 440 3.36 19.15 -11.30
N ASP A 441 3.75 17.87 -11.18
CA ASP A 441 5.11 17.43 -10.86
C ASP A 441 5.60 16.37 -11.86
N ALA A 442 6.60 16.70 -12.68
CA ALA A 442 7.15 15.78 -13.67
C ALA A 442 7.83 14.55 -13.04
N ARG A 443 8.28 14.63 -11.79
CA ARG A 443 8.91 13.50 -11.07
C ARG A 443 7.92 12.38 -10.82
N GLU A 444 6.66 12.71 -10.50
CA GLU A 444 5.61 11.71 -10.31
C GLU A 444 5.33 10.91 -11.59
N THR A 445 5.53 11.52 -12.75
CA THR A 445 5.46 10.79 -14.03
C THR A 445 6.59 9.76 -14.15
N ALA A 446 7.81 10.10 -13.71
CA ALA A 446 8.92 9.14 -13.68
C ALA A 446 8.68 8.01 -12.67
N HIS A 447 8.11 8.32 -11.50
CA HIS A 447 7.68 7.30 -10.53
C HIS A 447 6.62 6.37 -11.12
N LEU A 448 5.62 6.91 -11.83
CA LEU A 448 4.61 6.09 -12.51
C LEU A 448 5.24 5.18 -13.56
N VAL A 449 6.18 5.68 -14.36
CA VAL A 449 6.92 4.87 -15.34
C VAL A 449 7.69 3.75 -14.65
N ASP A 450 8.37 4.01 -13.52
CA ASP A 450 9.08 2.99 -12.74
C ASP A 450 8.12 1.87 -12.27
N LYS A 451 6.91 2.22 -11.77
CA LYS A 451 5.91 1.22 -11.35
C LYS A 451 5.42 0.37 -12.52
N LEU A 452 5.13 0.98 -13.65
CA LEU A 452 4.73 0.26 -14.86
C LEU A 452 5.83 -0.68 -15.34
N GLN A 453 7.09 -0.23 -15.36
CA GLN A 453 8.23 -1.06 -15.76
C GLN A 453 8.50 -2.21 -14.76
N MET A 454 8.37 -1.97 -13.44
CA MET A 454 8.48 -3.02 -12.43
C MET A 454 7.45 -4.13 -12.64
N ALA A 455 6.26 -3.77 -13.13
CA ALA A 455 5.22 -4.72 -13.54
C ALA A 455 5.43 -5.32 -14.94
N GLY A 456 6.57 -5.08 -15.59
CA GLY A 456 6.91 -5.61 -16.91
C GLY A 456 6.25 -4.88 -18.10
N VAL A 457 5.58 -3.76 -17.88
CA VAL A 457 4.99 -2.93 -18.95
C VAL A 457 6.09 -2.23 -19.73
N GLU A 458 6.01 -2.30 -21.06
CA GLU A 458 6.90 -1.56 -21.95
C GLU A 458 6.47 -0.10 -22.06
N VAL A 459 7.39 0.81 -21.75
CA VAL A 459 7.20 2.26 -21.85
C VAL A 459 8.23 2.83 -22.82
N PHE A 460 7.79 3.76 -23.66
CA PHE A 460 8.62 4.43 -24.63
C PHE A 460 8.63 5.94 -24.37
N ARG A 461 9.61 6.64 -24.92
CA ARG A 461 9.69 8.09 -24.98
C ARG A 461 9.59 8.53 -26.43
N ALA A 462 8.79 9.55 -26.70
CA ALA A 462 8.73 10.19 -28.00
C ALA A 462 10.01 11.04 -28.21
N ASP A 463 10.70 10.83 -29.37
CA ASP A 463 11.88 11.60 -29.77
C ASP A 463 11.48 12.72 -30.73
N GLY A 464 10.58 13.59 -30.31
CA GLY A 464 10.06 14.71 -31.04
C GLY A 464 8.58 14.98 -30.78
N ALA A 465 8.13 16.18 -31.10
CA ALA A 465 6.71 16.55 -30.98
C ALA A 465 5.87 15.78 -32.01
N PHE A 466 4.65 15.42 -31.61
CA PHE A 466 3.73 14.67 -32.46
C PHE A 466 2.26 15.07 -32.22
N GLU A 467 1.38 14.54 -33.03
CA GLU A 467 -0.06 14.74 -32.88
C GLU A 467 -0.77 13.38 -32.72
N ALA A 468 -1.72 13.32 -31.77
CA ALA A 468 -2.58 12.16 -31.56
C ALA A 468 -4.00 12.65 -31.23
N ASP A 469 -5.03 12.02 -31.84
CA ASP A 469 -6.45 12.38 -31.68
C ASP A 469 -6.73 13.90 -31.80
N GLY A 470 -6.02 14.60 -32.72
CA GLY A 470 -6.17 16.03 -32.96
C GLY A 470 -5.53 16.95 -31.91
N LYS A 471 -4.72 16.43 -31.00
CA LYS A 471 -3.95 17.19 -30.01
C LYS A 471 -2.45 17.03 -30.23
N LYS A 472 -1.70 18.12 -29.97
CA LYS A 472 -0.25 18.12 -30.06
C LYS A 472 0.37 17.77 -28.71
N TYR A 473 1.44 16.98 -28.76
CA TYR A 473 2.24 16.56 -27.61
C TYR A 473 3.70 16.89 -27.86
N ALA A 474 4.43 17.28 -26.82
CA ALA A 474 5.82 17.66 -26.92
C ALA A 474 6.78 16.45 -27.01
N ASP A 475 7.99 16.77 -27.41
CA ASP A 475 9.15 15.89 -27.25
C ASP A 475 9.30 15.44 -25.79
N GLY A 476 9.67 14.18 -25.57
CA GLY A 476 9.81 13.62 -24.24
C GLY A 476 8.52 13.05 -23.61
N THR A 477 7.35 13.20 -24.25
CA THR A 477 6.11 12.53 -23.81
C THR A 477 6.33 11.01 -23.70
N PHE A 478 5.93 10.42 -22.57
CA PHE A 478 5.98 8.97 -22.43
C PHE A 478 4.78 8.30 -23.08
N VAL A 479 5.04 7.13 -23.65
CA VAL A 479 4.11 6.39 -24.52
C VAL A 479 4.02 4.96 -24.03
N VAL A 480 2.83 4.52 -23.66
CA VAL A 480 2.53 3.13 -23.30
C VAL A 480 1.69 2.51 -24.42
N PRO A 481 2.29 1.79 -25.40
CA PRO A 481 1.53 1.18 -26.48
C PRO A 481 0.70 0.01 -25.97
N MET A 482 -0.54 -0.11 -26.43
CA MET A 482 -1.41 -1.23 -26.04
C MET A 482 -1.14 -2.50 -26.86
N THR A 483 -0.22 -2.43 -27.83
CA THR A 483 0.23 -3.58 -28.65
C THR A 483 1.34 -4.36 -27.94
N GLN A 484 1.18 -4.64 -26.66
CA GLN A 484 2.11 -5.39 -25.82
C GLN A 484 1.37 -6.43 -24.96
N VAL A 485 2.08 -7.40 -24.42
CA VAL A 485 1.49 -8.54 -23.67
C VAL A 485 0.80 -8.06 -22.38
N PHE A 486 1.40 -7.11 -21.64
CA PHE A 486 0.84 -6.63 -20.38
C PHE A 486 -0.03 -5.36 -20.54
N ALA A 487 -0.61 -5.20 -21.75
CA ALA A 487 -1.52 -4.08 -22.02
C ALA A 487 -2.76 -4.08 -21.11
N ARG A 488 -3.27 -5.26 -20.73
CA ARG A 488 -4.43 -5.37 -19.82
C ARG A 488 -4.11 -4.79 -18.44
N TYR A 489 -2.92 -5.07 -17.93
CA TYR A 489 -2.42 -4.49 -16.68
C TYR A 489 -2.27 -2.96 -16.82
N ALA A 490 -1.55 -2.50 -17.84
CA ALA A 490 -1.35 -1.06 -18.04
C ALA A 490 -2.68 -0.29 -18.15
N LYS A 491 -3.67 -0.87 -18.84
CA LYS A 491 -5.00 -0.28 -18.96
C LYS A 491 -5.71 -0.20 -17.60
N ASP A 492 -5.78 -1.31 -16.88
CA ASP A 492 -6.48 -1.39 -15.60
C ASP A 492 -5.88 -0.47 -14.53
N MET A 493 -4.54 -0.34 -14.50
CA MET A 493 -3.83 0.55 -13.58
C MET A 493 -4.02 2.03 -13.87
N LEU A 494 -4.30 2.40 -15.12
CA LEU A 494 -4.34 3.81 -15.53
C LEU A 494 -5.75 4.33 -15.80
N GLU A 495 -6.72 3.45 -16.06
CA GLU A 495 -8.10 3.87 -16.32
C GLU A 495 -8.88 4.19 -15.03
N LYS A 496 -10.01 4.86 -15.22
CA LYS A 496 -11.04 5.02 -14.20
C LYS A 496 -11.73 3.66 -13.95
N GLN A 497 -11.74 3.17 -12.71
CA GLN A 497 -12.54 2.02 -12.35
C GLN A 497 -14.00 2.41 -12.12
N THR A 498 -14.90 1.52 -12.50
CA THR A 498 -16.33 1.61 -12.18
C THR A 498 -16.73 0.28 -11.52
N TYR A 499 -16.91 0.30 -10.21
CA TYR A 499 -17.29 -0.91 -9.47
C TYR A 499 -18.80 -1.13 -9.58
N PRO A 500 -19.26 -2.33 -10.00
CA PRO A 500 -20.69 -2.64 -10.07
C PRO A 500 -21.25 -2.86 -8.66
N GLU A 501 -22.41 -2.26 -8.36
CA GLU A 501 -23.12 -2.52 -7.11
C GLU A 501 -23.73 -3.92 -7.13
N VAL A 502 -23.25 -4.80 -6.27
CA VAL A 502 -23.73 -6.18 -6.13
C VAL A 502 -24.66 -6.28 -4.92
N ARG A 503 -25.81 -6.97 -5.08
CA ARG A 503 -26.78 -7.24 -4.02
C ARG A 503 -27.26 -8.69 -4.10
N ARG A 504 -27.39 -9.36 -2.93
CA ARG A 504 -27.90 -10.74 -2.86
C ARG A 504 -29.42 -10.85 -3.07
N GLY A 505 -30.09 -9.71 -3.18
CA GLY A 505 -31.54 -9.66 -3.42
C GLY A 505 -32.03 -8.22 -3.59
N PRO A 506 -33.27 -8.02 -4.08
CA PRO A 506 -33.79 -6.69 -4.43
C PRO A 506 -33.78 -5.68 -3.26
N ASN A 507 -33.95 -6.16 -2.03
CA ASN A 507 -34.00 -5.33 -0.81
C ASN A 507 -32.78 -5.56 0.11
N ALA A 508 -31.75 -6.28 -0.35
CA ALA A 508 -30.54 -6.48 0.42
C ALA A 508 -29.66 -5.22 0.34
N SER A 509 -28.95 -4.93 1.42
CA SER A 509 -27.89 -3.90 1.38
C SER A 509 -26.81 -4.28 0.36
N PRO A 510 -26.09 -3.29 -0.22
CA PRO A 510 -24.98 -3.58 -1.11
C PRO A 510 -23.93 -4.48 -0.44
N GLU A 511 -23.45 -5.47 -1.19
CA GLU A 511 -22.33 -6.31 -0.76
C GLU A 511 -21.04 -5.46 -0.78
N PRO A 512 -20.23 -5.52 0.27
CA PRO A 512 -18.92 -4.84 0.24
C PRO A 512 -18.01 -5.50 -0.80
N PRO A 513 -17.13 -4.73 -1.44
CA PRO A 513 -16.04 -5.33 -2.21
C PRO A 513 -15.09 -6.10 -1.28
N TYR A 514 -14.27 -6.94 -1.86
CA TYR A 514 -13.23 -7.65 -1.09
C TYR A 514 -12.24 -6.66 -0.43
N ASP A 515 -11.83 -5.62 -1.15
CA ASP A 515 -10.95 -4.56 -0.64
C ASP A 515 -11.46 -3.18 -1.13
N VAL A 516 -10.68 -2.45 -1.93
CA VAL A 516 -11.06 -1.14 -2.46
C VAL A 516 -11.75 -1.23 -3.83
N THR A 517 -12.35 -0.14 -4.28
CA THR A 517 -13.07 -0.07 -5.55
C THR A 517 -12.35 0.77 -6.60
N ALA A 518 -11.24 1.44 -6.22
CA ALA A 518 -10.44 2.26 -7.13
C ALA A 518 -8.95 2.16 -6.80
N TRP A 519 -8.12 2.16 -7.86
CA TRP A 519 -6.65 2.06 -7.79
C TRP A 519 -5.96 2.74 -8.96
N SER A 520 -6.60 3.68 -9.66
CA SER A 520 -6.04 4.40 -10.82
C SER A 520 -4.75 5.13 -10.45
N LEU A 521 -3.59 4.56 -10.82
CA LEU A 521 -2.28 5.09 -10.41
C LEU A 521 -2.03 6.51 -10.90
N GLY A 522 -2.48 6.86 -12.12
CA GLY A 522 -2.37 8.24 -12.60
C GLY A 522 -3.02 9.23 -11.63
N MET A 523 -4.26 8.96 -11.19
CA MET A 523 -4.97 9.81 -10.23
C MET A 523 -4.29 9.83 -8.85
N LEU A 524 -3.82 8.67 -8.36
CA LEU A 524 -3.20 8.55 -7.04
C LEU A 524 -1.84 9.26 -6.96
N LEU A 525 -1.07 9.25 -8.05
CA LEU A 525 0.21 9.95 -8.13
C LEU A 525 0.06 11.42 -8.60
N GLY A 526 -1.15 11.84 -8.98
CA GLY A 526 -1.37 13.19 -9.53
C GLY A 526 -0.78 13.38 -10.94
N VAL A 527 -0.75 12.31 -11.73
CA VAL A 527 -0.24 12.27 -13.10
C VAL A 527 -1.40 12.24 -14.10
N ASP A 528 -1.44 13.20 -14.99
CA ASP A 528 -2.41 13.23 -16.08
C ASP A 528 -2.09 12.14 -17.10
N THR A 529 -3.08 11.29 -17.40
CA THR A 529 -3.02 10.23 -18.39
C THR A 529 -3.96 10.49 -19.54
N VAL A 530 -3.52 10.25 -20.78
CA VAL A 530 -4.33 10.48 -21.98
C VAL A 530 -4.50 9.19 -22.76
N PHE A 531 -5.75 8.77 -22.93
CA PHE A 531 -6.12 7.56 -23.67
C PHE A 531 -6.36 7.90 -25.13
N VAL A 532 -5.49 7.45 -26.03
CA VAL A 532 -5.51 7.72 -27.47
C VAL A 532 -6.12 6.54 -28.21
N LYS A 533 -7.03 6.82 -29.15
CA LYS A 533 -7.68 5.82 -30.01
C LYS A 533 -6.97 5.63 -31.35
N GLY A 534 -6.50 6.71 -31.94
CA GLY A 534 -5.77 6.72 -33.21
C GLY A 534 -4.35 6.18 -33.07
N ALA A 535 -3.75 5.79 -34.18
CA ALA A 535 -2.33 5.45 -34.20
C ALA A 535 -1.47 6.72 -34.05
N ILE A 536 -0.40 6.62 -33.29
CA ILE A 536 0.65 7.64 -33.27
C ILE A 536 1.49 7.48 -34.54
N ALA A 537 1.62 8.54 -35.32
CA ALA A 537 2.38 8.57 -36.55
C ALA A 537 3.46 9.67 -36.54
N ASN A 538 4.47 9.50 -37.36
CA ASN A 538 5.50 10.51 -37.65
C ASN A 538 6.36 10.92 -36.44
N VAL A 539 6.50 10.07 -35.45
CA VAL A 539 7.43 10.26 -34.34
C VAL A 539 8.20 8.96 -34.08
N LYS A 540 9.48 9.09 -33.83
CA LYS A 540 10.28 7.96 -33.39
C LYS A 540 10.04 7.73 -31.90
N LEU A 541 9.85 6.48 -31.51
CA LEU A 541 9.69 6.04 -30.14
C LEU A 541 10.92 5.28 -29.69
N THR A 542 11.56 5.73 -28.61
CA THR A 542 12.70 5.02 -27.99
C THR A 542 12.20 4.30 -26.74
N ARG A 543 12.38 2.96 -26.72
CA ARG A 543 12.04 2.13 -25.54
C ARG A 543 12.90 2.55 -24.35
N LEU A 544 12.30 2.63 -23.18
CA LEU A 544 12.98 2.91 -21.92
C LEU A 544 13.28 1.60 -21.19
N ASP A 545 14.56 1.37 -20.89
CA ASP A 545 14.98 0.22 -20.07
C ASP A 545 14.84 0.51 -18.56
N THR A 546 14.87 1.77 -18.19
CA THR A 546 14.65 2.26 -16.81
C THR A 546 13.88 3.56 -16.84
N ALA A 547 13.24 3.90 -15.72
CA ALA A 547 12.62 5.20 -15.55
C ALA A 547 13.63 6.34 -15.84
N PRO A 548 13.22 7.41 -16.54
CA PRO A 548 14.14 8.45 -16.96
C PRO A 548 14.67 9.25 -15.78
N ALA A 549 15.97 9.50 -15.74
CA ALA A 549 16.54 10.48 -14.87
C ALA A 549 16.16 11.87 -15.37
N LEU A 550 15.42 12.62 -14.57
CA LEU A 550 15.17 14.04 -14.79
C LEU A 550 16.30 14.83 -14.14
N ALA A 551 16.88 15.80 -14.86
CA ALA A 551 18.02 16.58 -14.38
C ALA A 551 17.59 18.00 -14.00
N GLY A 552 17.92 18.43 -12.79
CA GLY A 552 17.75 19.81 -12.34
C GLY A 552 19.06 20.60 -12.39
N GLU A 553 18.99 21.92 -12.23
CA GLU A 553 20.11 22.83 -12.32
C GLU A 553 20.08 23.96 -11.30
N VAL A 554 21.22 24.57 -11.04
CA VAL A 554 21.34 25.79 -10.24
C VAL A 554 21.83 26.94 -11.12
N THR A 555 21.00 27.97 -11.25
CA THR A 555 21.31 29.19 -12.00
C THR A 555 21.63 30.36 -11.07
N GLY A 556 22.28 31.41 -11.57
CA GLY A 556 22.65 32.60 -10.80
C GLY A 556 23.84 32.42 -9.86
N SER A 557 24.06 33.40 -8.98
CA SER A 557 25.19 33.44 -8.06
C SER A 557 24.81 34.02 -6.71
N GLY A 558 25.48 33.57 -5.63
CA GLY A 558 25.26 34.01 -4.25
C GLY A 558 25.05 32.83 -3.32
N GLY A 559 24.75 33.12 -2.04
CA GLY A 559 24.58 32.15 -0.96
C GLY A 559 23.13 31.94 -0.49
N ARG A 560 22.17 32.63 -1.12
CA ARG A 560 20.74 32.41 -0.91
C ARG A 560 20.19 31.66 -2.12
N PHE A 561 19.49 30.56 -1.86
CA PHE A 561 18.92 29.69 -2.89
C PHE A 561 17.41 29.67 -2.78
N SER A 562 16.71 29.58 -3.89
CA SER A 562 15.27 29.42 -3.90
C SER A 562 14.80 28.46 -4.99
N PHE A 563 13.69 27.76 -4.73
CA PHE A 563 13.09 26.80 -5.65
C PHE A 563 11.60 26.59 -5.31
N ASP A 564 10.86 26.11 -6.28
CA ASP A 564 9.45 25.76 -6.08
C ASP A 564 9.33 24.46 -5.30
N TYR A 565 8.40 24.45 -4.36
CA TYR A 565 7.93 23.25 -3.67
C TYR A 565 6.79 22.65 -4.49
N LYS A 566 7.08 21.61 -5.27
CA LYS A 566 6.13 20.86 -6.10
C LYS A 566 6.27 19.37 -5.77
N GLY A 567 5.16 18.74 -5.39
CA GLY A 567 5.13 17.32 -5.09
C GLY A 567 5.97 16.85 -3.91
N PRO A 568 5.88 15.56 -3.57
CA PRO A 568 6.43 15.01 -2.34
C PRO A 568 7.96 14.95 -2.29
N ASP A 569 8.65 14.70 -3.39
CA ASP A 569 10.12 14.54 -3.40
C ASP A 569 10.87 15.78 -2.91
N THR A 570 10.28 16.97 -3.07
CA THR A 570 10.87 18.20 -2.54
C THR A 570 10.99 18.17 -1.00
N ALA A 571 10.16 17.39 -0.30
CA ALA A 571 10.27 17.25 1.14
C ALA A 571 11.58 16.57 1.56
N VAL A 572 12.10 15.62 0.79
CA VAL A 572 13.41 15.02 1.04
C VAL A 572 14.50 16.08 0.99
N VAL A 573 14.44 16.96 -0.02
CA VAL A 573 15.40 18.07 -0.15
C VAL A 573 15.33 19.01 1.05
N ILE A 574 14.12 19.40 1.47
CA ILE A 574 13.90 20.24 2.65
C ILE A 574 14.48 19.58 3.90
N ASN A 575 14.16 18.31 4.14
CA ASN A 575 14.59 17.58 5.33
C ASN A 575 16.12 17.40 5.38
N ARG A 576 16.77 17.14 4.25
CA ARG A 576 18.25 17.09 4.16
C ARG A 576 18.88 18.44 4.46
N LEU A 577 18.35 19.52 3.89
CA LEU A 577 18.84 20.87 4.15
C LEU A 577 18.71 21.26 5.64
N LEU A 578 17.58 20.94 6.25
CA LEU A 578 17.36 21.18 7.70
C LEU A 578 18.33 20.35 8.55
N LYS A 579 18.58 19.08 8.18
CA LYS A 579 19.53 18.19 8.85
C LYS A 579 20.97 18.69 8.75
N ASP A 580 21.33 19.32 7.62
CA ASP A 580 22.63 19.92 7.40
C ASP A 580 22.78 21.31 8.05
N GLY A 581 21.76 21.77 8.78
CA GLY A 581 21.76 23.04 9.52
C GLY A 581 21.48 24.27 8.68
N ALA A 582 20.97 24.11 7.44
CA ALA A 582 20.55 25.25 6.63
C ALA A 582 19.25 25.88 7.20
N ARG A 583 19.10 27.17 7.01
CA ARG A 583 17.85 27.87 7.30
C ARG A 583 16.92 27.74 6.10
N VAL A 584 15.75 27.14 6.32
CA VAL A 584 14.71 26.92 5.32
C VAL A 584 13.46 27.69 5.71
N ALA A 585 12.83 28.34 4.73
CA ALA A 585 11.59 29.09 4.97
C ALA A 585 10.71 29.10 3.73
N PHE A 586 9.39 29.27 3.92
CA PHE A 586 8.45 29.68 2.87
C PHE A 586 8.43 31.22 2.80
N ASP A 587 8.82 31.81 1.68
CA ASP A 587 8.70 33.26 1.44
C ASP A 587 7.47 33.61 0.57
N ALA A 588 6.90 32.62 -0.09
CA ALA A 588 5.61 32.69 -0.77
C ALA A 588 4.92 31.30 -0.77
N PRO A 589 3.64 31.19 -1.11
CA PRO A 589 2.96 29.91 -1.31
C PRO A 589 3.77 29.00 -2.24
N SER A 590 4.08 27.78 -1.80
CA SER A 590 4.84 26.76 -2.53
C SER A 590 6.22 27.24 -3.03
N HIS A 591 6.83 28.24 -2.41
CA HIS A 591 8.19 28.71 -2.77
C HIS A 591 9.11 28.67 -1.55
N ILE A 592 10.23 27.99 -1.69
CA ILE A 592 11.22 27.75 -0.64
C ILE A 592 12.42 28.67 -0.84
N VAL A 593 12.89 29.27 0.26
CA VAL A 593 14.18 29.96 0.33
C VAL A 593 15.08 29.30 1.36
N VAL A 594 16.36 29.20 0.99
CA VAL A 594 17.40 28.54 1.78
C VAL A 594 18.60 29.47 1.94
N SER A 595 19.12 29.56 3.13
CA SER A 595 20.39 30.23 3.42
C SER A 595 21.27 29.38 4.34
N GLY A 596 22.59 29.60 4.27
CA GLY A 596 23.55 28.82 5.05
C GLY A 596 23.94 27.47 4.46
N ALA A 597 23.35 27.07 3.32
CA ALA A 597 23.73 25.84 2.62
C ALA A 597 24.95 26.04 1.72
N GLN A 598 25.75 24.98 1.55
CA GLN A 598 26.87 24.97 0.61
C GLN A 598 26.35 24.80 -0.82
N ARG A 599 26.87 25.60 -1.78
CA ARG A 599 26.44 25.57 -3.19
C ARG A 599 26.57 24.16 -3.80
N GLY A 600 27.65 23.44 -3.55
CA GLY A 600 27.85 22.09 -4.08
C GLY A 600 26.79 21.07 -3.58
N ALA A 601 26.35 21.20 -2.32
CA ALA A 601 25.25 20.38 -1.80
C ALA A 601 23.93 20.68 -2.52
N ILE A 602 23.61 21.98 -2.72
CA ILE A 602 22.42 22.40 -3.47
C ILE A 602 22.46 21.89 -4.93
N GLU A 603 23.61 21.95 -5.60
CA GLU A 603 23.79 21.44 -6.96
C GLU A 603 23.56 19.93 -7.05
N GLN A 604 24.03 19.19 -6.04
CA GLN A 604 23.78 17.75 -5.97
C GLN A 604 22.29 17.44 -5.75
N LEU A 605 21.64 18.15 -4.83
CA LEU A 605 20.20 18.00 -4.58
C LEU A 605 19.38 18.38 -5.82
N ALA A 606 19.73 19.50 -6.49
CA ALA A 606 19.05 19.92 -7.71
C ALA A 606 19.11 18.83 -8.79
N ARG A 607 20.29 18.24 -9.03
CA ARG A 607 20.46 17.14 -10.00
C ARG A 607 19.66 15.88 -9.61
N ASN A 608 19.72 15.49 -8.32
CA ASN A 608 19.09 14.24 -7.87
C ASN A 608 17.57 14.30 -7.83
N PHE A 609 17.01 15.49 -7.61
CA PHE A 609 15.57 15.71 -7.43
C PHE A 609 14.95 16.61 -8.50
N ASN A 610 15.60 16.79 -9.65
CA ASN A 610 15.05 17.57 -10.77
C ASN A 610 14.54 18.96 -10.33
N LEU A 611 15.36 19.72 -9.58
CA LEU A 611 14.97 21.04 -9.13
C LEU A 611 15.65 22.13 -9.96
N THR A 612 14.88 23.12 -10.39
CA THR A 612 15.40 24.38 -10.89
C THR A 612 15.60 25.32 -9.71
N VAL A 613 16.87 25.58 -9.36
CA VAL A 613 17.25 26.38 -8.21
C VAL A 613 17.83 27.72 -8.67
N GLN A 614 17.32 28.82 -8.13
CA GLN A 614 17.85 30.16 -8.35
C GLN A 614 18.77 30.56 -7.20
N ALA A 615 20.05 30.82 -7.48
CA ALA A 615 21.00 31.41 -6.53
C ALA A 615 20.98 32.93 -6.59
N SER A 616 20.97 33.61 -5.45
CA SER A 616 20.96 35.05 -5.31
C SER A 616 21.84 35.54 -4.14
N VAL A 617 22.15 36.84 -4.13
CA VAL A 617 22.87 37.46 -3.00
C VAL A 617 21.88 37.71 -1.86
N GLU A 618 22.27 37.43 -0.61
CA GLU A 618 21.43 37.76 0.54
C GLU A 618 21.11 39.27 0.56
N PRO A 619 19.82 39.64 0.73
CA PRO A 619 19.44 41.03 0.88
C PRO A 619 20.17 41.61 2.10
N LYS A 620 20.83 42.73 1.97
CA LYS A 620 21.47 43.43 3.12
C LYS A 620 20.35 43.74 4.12
N PRO A 621 20.55 43.52 5.44
CA PRO A 621 19.56 43.90 6.44
C PRO A 621 19.31 45.41 6.28
N GLN A 622 18.05 45.76 5.96
CA GLN A 622 17.64 47.17 6.01
C GLN A 622 17.82 47.64 7.46
N LYS A 623 18.78 48.53 7.69
CA LYS A 623 18.84 49.28 8.96
C LYS A 623 17.50 50.01 9.07
N SER A 624 16.70 49.60 10.05
CA SER A 624 15.51 50.39 10.43
C SER A 624 15.98 51.81 10.77
N ASP A 625 15.77 52.77 9.85
CA ASP A 625 15.97 54.19 10.15
C ASP A 625 14.93 54.58 11.23
N SER A 626 15.39 54.52 12.47
CA SER A 626 14.64 55.02 13.63
C SER A 626 14.56 56.58 13.69
N ARG A 627 14.62 57.24 12.53
CA ARG A 627 14.58 58.71 12.39
C ARG A 627 13.46 59.19 11.48
N THR A 628 12.21 58.85 11.73
CA THR A 628 11.09 59.62 11.17
C THR A 628 9.81 59.32 11.95
N ARG A 629 9.87 59.62 13.25
CA ARG A 629 8.62 59.67 14.06
C ARG A 629 8.69 60.85 15.05
N THR A 630 8.94 62.07 14.53
CA THR A 630 8.71 63.29 15.27
C THR A 630 8.56 64.42 14.27
N GLN A 631 7.38 64.59 13.71
CA GLN A 631 6.81 65.80 13.17
C GLN A 631 5.58 65.46 12.33
N ASN A 632 4.44 65.35 13.00
CA ASN A 632 3.12 65.68 12.49
C ASN A 632 2.09 65.49 13.62
N GLN A 633 2.29 66.22 14.72
CA GLN A 633 1.22 66.65 15.62
C GLN A 633 1.28 68.14 15.59
N ASN A 634 0.41 68.74 14.79
CA ASN A 634 -0.20 70.04 14.93
C ASN A 634 -0.68 70.51 13.58
N GLN A 635 -1.92 70.34 13.35
CA GLN A 635 -2.83 71.21 12.57
C GLN A 635 -4.06 70.35 12.16
N ASN A 636 -5.08 70.49 12.99
CA ASN A 636 -6.49 70.73 12.60
C ASN A 636 -7.36 70.83 13.85
N GLN A 637 -7.42 72.09 14.38
CA GLN A 637 -8.57 72.51 15.12
C GLN A 637 -9.42 73.43 14.23
N ASN A 638 -10.73 73.32 14.43
CA ASN A 638 -11.81 74.14 13.97
C ASN A 638 -12.36 73.94 12.54
N GLN A 639 -13.54 73.33 12.47
CA GLN A 639 -14.77 74.13 12.28
C GLN A 639 -16.03 73.26 12.41
N ASN A 640 -16.77 73.50 13.44
CA ASN A 640 -18.18 73.19 13.63
C ASN A 640 -19.05 73.91 12.58
N ARG A 641 -20.10 73.30 12.06
CA ARG A 641 -21.45 73.84 11.83
C ARG A 641 -22.46 72.77 11.38
N GLU A 642 -23.38 72.46 12.29
CA GLU A 642 -24.74 71.97 11.99
C GLU A 642 -25.69 73.06 11.49
N PRO A 643 -27.02 72.75 11.30
CA PRO A 643 -27.70 71.76 10.37
C PRO A 643 -28.73 72.43 9.51
N ARG A 644 -29.38 71.70 8.58
CA ARG A 644 -30.80 72.08 8.22
C ARG A 644 -31.53 70.85 7.59
N THR A 645 -32.59 70.51 8.26
CA THR A 645 -33.78 69.74 7.88
C THR A 645 -34.49 70.24 6.64
N GLN A 646 -35.03 69.32 5.79
CA GLN A 646 -36.39 69.49 5.31
C GLN A 646 -36.97 68.15 4.76
N ASN A 647 -38.15 67.83 5.26
CA ASN A 647 -39.10 66.79 4.91
C ASN A 647 -39.52 66.82 3.46
N ARG A 648 -39.88 65.68 2.89
CA ARG A 648 -41.16 65.41 2.17
C ARG A 648 -41.34 63.91 1.83
N GLU A 649 -42.39 63.31 2.33
CA GLU A 649 -43.07 62.08 1.91
C GLU A 649 -44.05 62.39 0.75
N PRO A 650 -44.87 61.37 0.25
CA PRO A 650 -44.63 60.01 -0.21
C PRO A 650 -45.16 59.74 -1.66
N GLY A 651 -44.82 58.62 -2.24
CA GLY A 651 -45.42 58.16 -3.48
C GLY A 651 -45.33 56.67 -3.70
N THR A 652 -46.44 56.00 -3.45
CA THR A 652 -46.73 54.60 -3.71
C THR A 652 -46.55 54.16 -5.15
N GLN A 653 -45.88 53.03 -5.41
CA GLN A 653 -46.32 52.12 -6.48
C GLN A 653 -45.74 50.68 -6.22
N ASN A 654 -46.67 49.73 -6.11
CA ASN A 654 -46.50 48.29 -6.06
C ASN A 654 -45.89 47.78 -7.38
N GLN A 655 -44.82 46.98 -7.26
CA GLN A 655 -44.56 45.90 -8.24
C GLN A 655 -43.92 44.75 -7.51
N LYS A 656 -44.54 43.57 -7.66
CA LYS A 656 -44.11 42.25 -7.23
C LYS A 656 -42.71 41.92 -7.77
N ARG A 657 -41.79 41.51 -6.92
CA ARG A 657 -40.60 40.78 -7.29
C ARG A 657 -40.48 39.56 -6.41
N GLU A 658 -40.30 38.38 -7.03
CA GLU A 658 -39.98 37.10 -6.44
C GLU A 658 -38.60 37.15 -5.70
N PRO A 659 -38.38 36.36 -4.63
CA PRO A 659 -37.15 36.40 -3.91
C PRO A 659 -36.07 35.58 -4.63
N SER A 660 -35.07 36.24 -5.18
CA SER A 660 -33.79 35.59 -5.52
C SER A 660 -32.94 35.48 -4.24
N THR A 661 -32.81 34.27 -3.74
CA THR A 661 -31.84 33.95 -2.71
C THR A 661 -30.43 33.95 -3.30
N GLN A 662 -29.76 35.05 -3.25
CA GLN A 662 -28.30 35.11 -3.34
C GLN A 662 -27.76 35.14 -1.90
N ASN A 663 -27.37 33.99 -1.42
CA ASN A 663 -26.48 33.89 -0.27
C ASN A 663 -25.07 34.31 -0.74
N GLN A 664 -24.75 35.57 -0.61
CA GLN A 664 -23.36 36.01 -0.62
C GLN A 664 -22.77 35.76 0.76
N ASN A 665 -22.23 34.53 0.98
CA ASN A 665 -21.23 34.35 2.00
C ASN A 665 -19.97 35.08 1.54
N GLN A 666 -19.76 36.27 2.06
CA GLN A 666 -18.44 36.89 2.01
C GLN A 666 -17.51 36.05 2.89
N ASN A 667 -16.79 35.11 2.27
CA ASN A 667 -15.56 34.56 2.81
C ASN A 667 -14.60 35.74 2.98
N GLN A 668 -14.37 36.14 4.23
CA GLN A 668 -13.23 37.00 4.54
C GLN A 668 -11.99 36.16 4.21
N ASN A 669 -11.35 36.47 3.06
CA ASN A 669 -10.07 35.91 2.66
C ASN A 669 -9.10 35.97 3.84
N PRO A 670 -8.35 34.89 4.12
CA PRO A 670 -7.16 35.01 4.97
C PRO A 670 -6.27 36.09 4.36
N GLU A 671 -5.69 36.94 5.19
CA GLU A 671 -4.79 37.98 4.75
C GLU A 671 -3.83 37.46 3.71
N LEU A 672 -4.00 37.90 2.47
CA LEU A 672 -3.02 37.76 1.40
C LEU A 672 -1.72 38.27 1.98
N ARG A 673 -0.71 37.43 2.10
CA ARG A 673 0.62 37.88 2.53
C ARG A 673 1.00 39.08 1.67
N THR A 674 1.13 40.21 2.30
CA THR A 674 1.62 41.41 1.64
C THR A 674 3.04 41.14 1.12
N PRO A 675 3.49 41.75 0.02
CA PRO A 675 4.85 41.56 -0.53
C PRO A 675 6.01 41.81 0.43
N ASN A 676 5.75 42.20 1.69
CA ASN A 676 6.71 42.49 2.75
C ASN A 676 6.53 41.61 4.01
N ALA A 677 5.78 40.50 3.96
CA ALA A 677 5.69 39.58 5.09
C ALA A 677 7.02 38.82 5.28
N GLU A 678 7.48 38.71 6.53
CA GLU A 678 8.69 37.92 6.84
C GLU A 678 8.49 36.44 6.42
N PRO A 679 9.53 35.78 5.86
CA PRO A 679 9.45 34.37 5.50
C PRO A 679 9.10 33.49 6.69
N LEU A 680 8.25 32.48 6.50
CA LEU A 680 7.93 31.49 7.52
C LEU A 680 9.10 30.50 7.66
N SER A 681 10.01 30.79 8.58
CA SER A 681 11.11 29.89 8.92
C SER A 681 10.63 28.76 9.82
N PHE A 682 11.15 27.57 9.63
CA PHE A 682 10.86 26.39 10.44
C PHE A 682 12.12 25.54 10.67
N HIS A 683 12.15 24.81 11.76
CA HIS A 683 13.18 23.83 12.06
C HIS A 683 12.72 22.41 11.65
N ALA A 684 13.62 21.43 11.71
CA ALA A 684 13.25 20.03 11.47
C ALA A 684 12.20 19.59 12.52
N PRO A 685 10.98 19.21 12.11
CA PRO A 685 9.91 18.88 13.05
C PRO A 685 10.22 17.61 13.84
N ARG A 686 9.97 17.63 15.17
CA ARG A 686 10.04 16.45 16.03
C ARG A 686 8.65 15.80 16.01
N VAL A 687 8.52 14.71 15.27
CA VAL A 687 7.23 14.07 15.01
C VAL A 687 7.09 12.83 15.87
N ALA A 688 5.97 12.71 16.60
CA ALA A 688 5.55 11.46 17.23
C ALA A 688 4.48 10.76 16.40
N MET A 689 4.63 9.44 16.22
CA MET A 689 3.65 8.57 15.59
C MET A 689 3.08 7.60 16.62
N TYR A 690 1.77 7.69 16.90
CA TYR A 690 1.12 6.79 17.84
C TYR A 690 0.99 5.38 17.25
N GLN A 691 1.61 4.42 17.90
CA GLN A 691 1.64 3.01 17.54
C GLN A 691 0.90 2.18 18.60
N PRO A 692 -0.32 1.72 18.31
CA PRO A 692 -1.13 0.95 19.25
C PRO A 692 -0.67 -0.50 19.39
N TRP A 693 -0.98 -1.14 20.54
CA TRP A 693 -0.72 -2.55 20.80
C TRP A 693 -1.84 -3.52 20.37
N THR A 694 -2.75 -3.08 19.54
CA THR A 694 -3.94 -3.86 19.14
C THR A 694 -3.70 -4.76 17.93
N GLY A 695 -2.58 -5.50 17.87
CA GLY A 695 -2.15 -6.24 16.68
C GLY A 695 -1.45 -5.33 15.66
N GLY A 696 -1.08 -4.11 16.08
CA GLY A 696 -0.59 -3.05 15.22
C GLY A 696 -1.70 -2.32 14.47
N ASN A 697 -1.32 -1.29 13.75
CA ASN A 697 -2.21 -0.52 12.86
C ASN A 697 -1.52 -0.34 11.51
N MET A 698 -2.12 -0.86 10.45
CA MET A 698 -1.52 -0.80 9.10
C MET A 698 -1.40 0.64 8.57
N ASP A 699 -2.39 1.49 8.85
CA ASP A 699 -2.30 2.91 8.46
C ASP A 699 -1.20 3.66 9.22
N GLU A 700 -0.94 3.31 10.49
CA GLU A 700 0.23 3.78 11.22
C GLU A 700 1.51 3.32 10.51
N GLY A 701 1.62 2.03 10.25
CA GLY A 701 2.82 1.45 9.65
C GLY A 701 3.11 2.02 8.25
N TRP A 702 2.10 2.19 7.40
CA TRP A 702 2.25 2.87 6.12
C TRP A 702 2.64 4.34 6.27
N THR A 703 2.04 5.05 7.22
CA THR A 703 2.39 6.46 7.47
C THR A 703 3.83 6.58 7.95
N ARG A 704 4.26 5.68 8.84
CA ARG A 704 5.64 5.60 9.33
C ARG A 704 6.60 5.31 8.17
N TRP A 705 6.29 4.34 7.33
CA TRP A 705 7.09 4.02 6.14
C TRP A 705 7.25 5.25 5.23
N VAL A 706 6.15 5.93 4.88
CA VAL A 706 6.19 7.14 4.05
C VAL A 706 7.07 8.21 4.69
N LEU A 707 6.84 8.55 5.96
CA LEU A 707 7.60 9.60 6.63
C LEU A 707 9.10 9.27 6.74
N GLU A 708 9.48 8.01 6.95
CA GLU A 708 10.87 7.57 6.94
C GLU A 708 11.51 7.65 5.56
N GLN A 709 10.78 7.28 4.46
CA GLN A 709 11.28 7.43 3.09
C GLN A 709 11.51 8.90 2.72
N TYR A 710 10.68 9.80 3.26
CA TYR A 710 10.84 11.24 3.06
C TYR A 710 11.72 11.92 4.13
N GLU A 711 12.46 11.14 4.93
CA GLU A 711 13.49 11.54 5.90
C GLU A 711 13.00 12.49 7.01
N PHE A 712 11.74 12.36 7.45
CA PHE A 712 11.26 13.05 8.63
C PHE A 712 11.85 12.46 9.93
N ASN A 713 12.11 13.30 10.91
CA ASN A 713 12.56 12.88 12.25
C ASN A 713 11.35 12.34 13.06
N LEU A 714 11.12 11.04 12.97
CA LEU A 714 9.96 10.34 13.48
C LEU A 714 10.30 9.49 14.71
N THR A 715 9.45 9.57 15.74
CA THR A 715 9.55 8.72 16.94
C THR A 715 8.23 7.97 17.13
N PRO A 716 8.22 6.64 17.04
CA PRO A 716 7.07 5.83 17.45
C PRO A 716 6.83 6.01 18.96
N ILE A 717 5.56 6.24 19.35
CA ILE A 717 5.14 6.33 20.75
C ILE A 717 3.97 5.40 21.01
N HIS A 718 3.93 4.84 22.21
CA HIS A 718 2.90 3.88 22.62
C HIS A 718 1.98 4.45 23.72
N ASN A 719 1.00 3.65 24.12
CA ASN A 719 0.03 4.04 25.17
C ASN A 719 0.69 4.59 26.42
N ALA A 720 1.78 3.98 26.88
CA ALA A 720 2.50 4.39 28.10
C ALA A 720 3.16 5.78 27.93
N ASP A 721 3.69 6.09 26.75
CA ASP A 721 4.34 7.37 26.48
C ASP A 721 3.33 8.52 26.51
N ILE A 722 2.14 8.31 25.93
CA ILE A 722 1.07 9.31 25.96
C ILE A 722 0.55 9.49 27.39
N ARG A 723 0.35 8.38 28.14
CA ARG A 723 -0.07 8.45 29.55
C ARG A 723 0.95 9.10 30.48
N ALA A 724 2.23 9.09 30.11
CA ALA A 724 3.27 9.76 30.89
C ALA A 724 3.24 11.28 30.79
N GLY A 725 2.60 11.86 29.78
CA GLY A 725 2.47 13.30 29.56
C GLY A 725 3.76 14.01 29.15
N LYS A 726 3.80 15.34 29.36
CA LYS A 726 4.92 16.23 28.96
C LYS A 726 5.30 16.11 27.49
N LEU A 727 4.29 15.90 26.63
CA LEU A 727 4.48 15.56 25.21
C LEU A 727 5.10 16.73 24.43
N ARG A 728 4.69 17.98 24.73
CA ARG A 728 5.20 19.18 24.03
C ARG A 728 6.69 19.42 24.23
N GLN A 729 7.26 18.98 25.35
CA GLN A 729 8.71 19.07 25.57
C GLN A 729 9.51 18.22 24.59
N LYS A 730 8.91 17.13 24.08
CA LYS A 730 9.56 16.15 23.20
C LYS A 730 9.21 16.35 21.74
N PHE A 731 7.96 16.75 21.44
CA PHE A 731 7.39 16.71 20.09
C PHE A 731 6.75 18.03 19.70
N ASP A 732 6.80 18.32 18.41
CA ASP A 732 6.11 19.45 17.77
C ASP A 732 4.78 18.99 17.16
N ALA A 733 4.73 17.76 16.64
CA ALA A 733 3.52 17.14 16.11
C ALA A 733 3.32 15.73 16.67
N ILE A 734 2.05 15.35 16.88
CA ILE A 734 1.62 13.97 17.16
C ILE A 734 0.62 13.56 16.09
N ILE A 735 0.85 12.39 15.49
CA ILE A 735 -0.03 11.82 14.46
C ILE A 735 -0.80 10.64 15.04
N LEU A 736 -2.13 10.67 14.86
CA LEU A 736 -3.04 9.55 15.07
C LEU A 736 -3.51 9.08 13.70
N ALA A 737 -3.03 7.93 13.24
CA ALA A 737 -3.48 7.28 12.00
C ALA A 737 -4.94 6.82 12.11
N ASP A 738 -5.54 6.42 10.99
CA ASP A 738 -6.93 5.94 10.99
C ASP A 738 -7.11 4.77 11.95
N GLN A 739 -7.88 5.04 12.98
CA GLN A 739 -8.28 4.08 14.00
C GLN A 739 -9.54 4.59 14.70
N ASP A 740 -10.42 3.67 15.10
CA ASP A 740 -11.57 3.96 15.90
C ASP A 740 -11.18 4.65 17.22
N ALA A 741 -11.85 5.76 17.57
CA ALA A 741 -11.54 6.57 18.75
C ALA A 741 -11.61 5.75 20.06
N ARG A 742 -12.57 4.83 20.17
CA ARG A 742 -12.70 3.94 21.31
C ARG A 742 -11.51 2.96 21.40
N SER A 743 -11.08 2.42 20.28
CA SER A 743 -9.89 1.57 20.23
C SER A 743 -8.60 2.29 20.64
N ILE A 744 -8.47 3.58 20.34
CA ILE A 744 -7.35 4.40 20.82
C ILE A 744 -7.43 4.58 22.35
N VAL A 745 -8.60 4.91 22.88
CA VAL A 745 -8.78 5.21 24.32
C VAL A 745 -8.76 3.94 25.17
N ASP A 746 -9.56 2.93 24.80
CA ASP A 746 -9.77 1.73 25.62
C ASP A 746 -8.72 0.63 25.30
N GLY A 747 -8.32 0.51 24.01
CA GLY A 747 -7.44 -0.59 23.57
C GLY A 747 -8.07 -1.96 23.79
N TYR A 748 -7.20 -2.97 23.97
CA TYR A 748 -7.63 -4.32 24.35
C TYR A 748 -7.36 -4.58 25.82
N ASP A 749 -8.40 -4.89 26.60
CA ASP A 749 -8.27 -5.32 27.99
C ASP A 749 -8.77 -6.76 28.12
N SER A 750 -7.85 -7.71 28.11
CA SER A 750 -8.12 -9.14 28.27
C SER A 750 -7.00 -9.79 29.05
N ASN A 751 -7.37 -10.75 29.92
CA ASN A 751 -6.39 -11.46 30.76
C ASN A 751 -5.43 -12.34 29.96
N VAL A 752 -5.78 -12.74 28.73
CA VAL A 752 -4.89 -13.50 27.85
C VAL A 752 -3.82 -12.63 27.19
N ILE A 753 -3.97 -11.30 27.22
CA ILE A 753 -2.97 -10.37 26.71
C ILE A 753 -1.96 -10.05 27.83
N ARG A 754 -0.68 -10.02 27.47
CA ARG A 754 0.36 -9.62 28.43
C ARG A 754 0.11 -8.20 28.98
N PRO A 755 0.35 -7.96 30.28
CA PRO A 755 0.05 -6.67 30.92
C PRO A 755 0.64 -5.45 30.20
N GLU A 756 1.85 -5.58 29.66
CA GLU A 756 2.55 -4.50 28.96
C GLU A 756 1.86 -4.04 27.65
N TYR A 757 0.96 -4.86 27.10
CA TYR A 757 0.22 -4.59 25.86
C TYR A 757 -1.28 -4.33 26.08
N ARG A 758 -1.73 -4.27 27.34
CA ARG A 758 -3.15 -4.06 27.65
C ARG A 758 -3.54 -2.59 27.61
N GLY A 759 -4.83 -2.38 27.33
CA GLY A 759 -5.48 -1.09 27.36
C GLY A 759 -5.05 -0.16 26.22
N GLY A 760 -5.65 1.05 26.23
CA GLY A 760 -5.32 2.14 25.32
C GLY A 760 -4.61 3.28 26.04
N ILE A 761 -4.80 4.52 25.52
CA ILE A 761 -4.24 5.72 26.16
C ILE A 761 -5.02 6.13 27.42
N GLY A 762 -6.28 5.70 27.57
CA GLY A 762 -7.17 6.06 28.67
C GLY A 762 -7.54 7.54 28.71
N ASP A 763 -8.39 7.93 29.66
CA ASP A 763 -8.77 9.34 29.84
C ASP A 763 -7.55 10.22 30.20
N ALA A 764 -6.59 9.71 30.96
CA ALA A 764 -5.35 10.43 31.28
C ALA A 764 -4.55 10.78 30.01
N GLY A 765 -4.46 9.83 29.06
CA GLY A 765 -3.79 10.11 27.79
C GLY A 765 -4.54 11.13 26.93
N VAL A 766 -5.88 11.11 26.97
CA VAL A 766 -6.69 12.14 26.30
C VAL A 766 -6.42 13.53 26.89
N GLU A 767 -6.35 13.66 28.22
CA GLU A 767 -6.02 14.96 28.85
C GLU A 767 -4.60 15.42 28.47
N HIS A 768 -3.61 14.53 28.44
CA HIS A 768 -2.26 14.90 28.01
C HIS A 768 -2.19 15.31 26.52
N LEU A 769 -3.06 14.75 25.64
CA LEU A 769 -3.18 15.26 24.28
C LEU A 769 -3.80 16.65 24.21
N LYS A 770 -4.76 16.96 25.09
CA LYS A 770 -5.31 18.32 25.22
C LYS A 770 -4.25 19.30 25.71
N GLU A 771 -3.49 18.94 26.76
CA GLU A 771 -2.36 19.72 27.28
C GLU A 771 -1.32 19.95 26.17
N PHE A 772 -0.98 18.91 25.39
CA PHE A 772 -0.05 19.02 24.27
C PHE A 772 -0.48 20.09 23.27
N VAL A 773 -1.76 20.10 22.88
CA VAL A 773 -2.30 21.13 21.99
C VAL A 773 -2.33 22.50 22.68
N ALA A 774 -2.75 22.59 23.93
CA ALA A 774 -2.78 23.85 24.69
C ALA A 774 -1.38 24.49 24.86
N ASP A 775 -0.34 23.65 24.95
CA ASP A 775 1.06 24.07 25.04
C ASP A 775 1.73 24.37 23.67
N GLY A 776 0.96 24.42 22.58
CA GLY A 776 1.47 24.79 21.25
C GLY A 776 1.84 23.61 20.35
N GLY A 777 1.46 22.38 20.68
CA GLY A 777 1.65 21.22 19.83
C GLY A 777 0.62 21.13 18.70
N THR A 778 0.97 20.43 17.63
CA THR A 778 0.06 20.13 16.52
C THR A 778 -0.42 18.68 16.60
N LEU A 779 -1.72 18.49 16.80
CA LEU A 779 -2.35 17.17 16.74
C LEU A 779 -2.90 16.91 15.32
N VAL A 780 -2.37 15.90 14.64
CA VAL A 780 -2.80 15.47 13.31
C VAL A 780 -3.61 14.18 13.44
N THR A 781 -4.86 14.17 12.97
CA THR A 781 -5.74 13.00 13.02
C THR A 781 -6.21 12.64 11.61
N MET A 782 -6.29 11.35 11.31
CA MET A 782 -6.66 10.82 9.99
C MET A 782 -7.85 9.87 10.10
N GLY A 783 -8.75 9.95 9.12
CA GLY A 783 -9.89 9.04 9.04
C GLY A 783 -10.72 9.02 10.31
N ASN A 784 -11.03 7.85 10.83
CA ASN A 784 -11.87 7.70 12.03
C ASN A 784 -11.21 8.21 13.33
N ALA A 785 -9.88 8.39 13.37
CA ALA A 785 -9.21 9.02 14.52
C ALA A 785 -9.60 10.49 14.70
N CYS A 786 -10.15 11.15 13.68
CA CYS A 786 -10.73 12.49 13.80
C CYS A 786 -11.85 12.57 14.85
N ASP A 787 -12.60 11.48 15.06
CA ASP A 787 -13.67 11.44 16.05
C ASP A 787 -13.13 11.61 17.47
N LEU A 788 -11.91 11.15 17.78
CA LEU A 788 -11.28 11.42 19.08
C LEU A 788 -11.12 12.92 19.32
N ALA A 789 -10.59 13.65 18.32
CA ALA A 789 -10.43 15.10 18.43
C ALA A 789 -11.78 15.82 18.51
N ILE A 790 -12.75 15.43 17.66
CA ILE A 790 -14.09 16.05 17.60
C ILE A 790 -14.88 15.84 18.91
N GLU A 791 -14.78 14.67 19.53
CA GLU A 791 -15.55 14.33 20.73
C GLU A 791 -14.89 14.78 22.03
N ARG A 792 -13.57 14.89 22.05
CA ARG A 792 -12.81 15.12 23.29
C ARG A 792 -12.18 16.52 23.39
N LEU A 793 -11.93 17.22 22.25
CA LEU A 793 -11.41 18.58 22.26
C LEU A 793 -12.55 19.59 21.98
N PRO A 794 -12.46 20.83 22.50
CA PRO A 794 -13.49 21.84 22.28
C PRO A 794 -13.32 22.49 20.90
N ILE A 795 -13.48 21.73 19.81
CA ILE A 795 -13.32 22.20 18.44
C ILE A 795 -14.68 22.34 17.72
N PRO A 796 -14.86 23.35 16.85
CA PRO A 796 -16.16 23.66 16.23
C PRO A 796 -16.38 22.85 14.93
N VAL A 797 -16.20 21.54 14.98
CA VAL A 797 -16.33 20.66 13.81
C VAL A 797 -17.26 19.49 14.13
N ARG A 798 -18.07 19.08 13.14
CA ARG A 798 -18.93 17.90 13.22
C ARG A 798 -18.58 16.90 12.13
N ASN A 799 -18.52 15.64 12.48
CA ASN A 799 -18.50 14.51 11.53
C ASN A 799 -19.92 14.24 11.01
N LEU A 800 -20.18 14.55 9.74
CA LEU A 800 -21.49 14.36 9.12
C LEU A 800 -21.76 12.91 8.70
N LYS A 801 -20.74 12.08 8.61
CA LYS A 801 -20.92 10.64 8.33
C LYS A 801 -21.46 9.87 9.51
N LYS A 802 -21.24 10.35 10.72
CA LYS A 802 -21.62 9.64 11.96
C LYS A 802 -23.13 9.38 12.02
N GLY A 803 -23.52 8.12 12.17
CA GLY A 803 -24.91 7.68 12.22
C GLY A 803 -25.53 7.36 10.86
N LEU A 804 -24.87 7.59 9.74
CA LEU A 804 -25.35 7.18 8.42
C LEU A 804 -25.24 5.65 8.27
N THR A 805 -26.28 5.04 7.71
CA THR A 805 -26.27 3.62 7.35
C THR A 805 -25.53 3.39 6.03
N ARG A 806 -25.16 2.12 5.73
CA ARG A 806 -24.56 1.74 4.45
C ARG A 806 -25.47 2.06 3.25
N ASP A 807 -26.77 2.05 3.45
CA ASP A 807 -27.72 2.42 2.38
C ASP A 807 -27.80 3.93 2.13
N GLN A 808 -27.43 4.76 3.09
CA GLN A 808 -27.37 6.21 2.95
C GLN A 808 -26.04 6.69 2.44
N HIS A 809 -24.94 6.14 2.97
CA HIS A 809 -23.58 6.49 2.57
C HIS A 809 -22.66 5.28 2.66
N PHE A 810 -21.98 4.97 1.53
CA PHE A 810 -21.00 3.91 1.46
C PHE A 810 -19.96 4.17 0.38
N ALA A 811 -18.70 4.20 0.75
CA ALA A 811 -17.55 4.35 -0.15
C ALA A 811 -16.39 3.50 0.37
N PRO A 812 -16.34 2.22 0.01
CA PRO A 812 -15.34 1.27 0.51
C PRO A 812 -14.02 1.35 -0.27
N GLY A 813 -13.42 2.53 -0.34
CA GLY A 813 -12.18 2.77 -1.07
C GLY A 813 -12.43 3.31 -2.47
N ALA A 814 -12.61 4.62 -2.59
CA ALA A 814 -12.82 5.35 -3.83
C ALA A 814 -11.85 6.53 -3.95
N ILE A 815 -11.55 6.91 -5.18
CA ILE A 815 -10.81 8.14 -5.49
C ILE A 815 -11.83 9.24 -5.74
N LEU A 816 -11.76 10.31 -4.95
CA LEU A 816 -12.66 11.45 -4.99
C LEU A 816 -11.91 12.70 -5.44
N LYS A 817 -12.60 13.58 -6.15
CA LYS A 817 -12.10 14.91 -6.48
C LYS A 817 -12.10 15.79 -5.24
N ILE A 818 -11.07 16.60 -5.07
CA ILE A 818 -10.97 17.60 -4.01
C ILE A 818 -10.48 18.94 -4.56
N GLU A 819 -11.02 20.02 -4.02
CA GLU A 819 -10.58 21.40 -4.25
C GLU A 819 -9.74 21.83 -3.04
N VAL A 820 -8.53 22.34 -3.29
CA VAL A 820 -7.54 22.68 -2.26
C VAL A 820 -7.29 24.17 -2.22
N ASP A 821 -7.31 24.77 -1.03
CA ASP A 821 -6.83 26.13 -0.80
C ASP A 821 -5.29 26.15 -0.81
N VAL A 822 -4.71 26.36 -1.98
CA VAL A 822 -3.26 26.40 -2.19
C VAL A 822 -2.59 27.66 -1.62
N GLN A 823 -3.36 28.64 -1.12
CA GLN A 823 -2.84 29.80 -0.41
C GLN A 823 -2.65 29.51 1.09
N HIS A 824 -3.40 28.55 1.63
CA HIS A 824 -3.20 28.08 3.00
C HIS A 824 -1.93 27.21 3.08
N PRO A 825 -1.08 27.38 4.13
CA PRO A 825 0.18 26.64 4.21
C PRO A 825 0.06 25.11 4.12
N LEU A 826 -1.02 24.51 4.63
CA LEU A 826 -1.28 23.08 4.46
C LEU A 826 -1.55 22.66 3.00
N GLY A 827 -1.93 23.59 2.13
CA GLY A 827 -2.18 23.37 0.70
C GLY A 827 -0.95 23.63 -0.20
N TYR A 828 0.20 24.03 0.36
CA TYR A 828 1.41 24.24 -0.43
C TYR A 828 1.85 22.95 -1.13
N ALA A 829 2.46 23.08 -2.28
CA ALA A 829 2.86 22.00 -3.20
C ALA A 829 1.69 21.22 -3.84
N MET A 830 0.45 21.56 -3.54
CA MET A 830 -0.73 20.90 -4.09
C MET A 830 -1.20 21.57 -5.37
N ALA A 831 -1.84 20.81 -6.25
CA ALA A 831 -2.66 21.36 -7.32
C ALA A 831 -3.99 21.89 -6.73
N PRO A 832 -4.55 23.01 -7.25
CA PRO A 832 -5.83 23.57 -6.76
C PRO A 832 -7.01 22.61 -6.86
N SER A 833 -6.96 21.68 -7.82
CA SER A 833 -7.89 20.56 -7.97
C SER A 833 -7.07 19.29 -8.14
N THR A 834 -7.34 18.29 -7.33
CA THR A 834 -6.63 17.02 -7.34
C THR A 834 -7.52 15.88 -6.84
N TYR A 835 -6.92 14.76 -6.50
CA TYR A 835 -7.62 13.55 -6.08
C TYR A 835 -7.25 13.19 -4.65
N GLY A 836 -8.25 12.78 -3.86
CA GLY A 836 -8.06 12.25 -2.51
C GLY A 836 -8.62 10.84 -2.39
N PHE A 837 -7.96 9.99 -1.63
CA PHE A 837 -8.46 8.63 -1.37
C PHE A 837 -9.38 8.62 -0.16
N TYR A 838 -10.52 7.95 -0.29
CA TYR A 838 -11.56 7.95 0.73
C TYR A 838 -12.07 6.53 1.02
N ILE A 839 -12.03 6.12 2.28
CA ILE A 839 -12.57 4.83 2.74
C ILE A 839 -13.50 5.06 3.91
N ASN A 840 -14.81 5.19 3.65
CA ASN A 840 -15.83 5.36 4.69
C ASN A 840 -15.38 6.29 5.84
N SER A 841 -14.57 7.29 5.55
CA SER A 841 -13.99 8.24 6.50
C SER A 841 -14.96 9.36 6.85
N PRO A 842 -14.71 10.20 7.86
CA PRO A 842 -15.49 11.40 8.14
C PRO A 842 -15.49 12.40 6.97
N PHE A 843 -16.53 13.20 6.85
CA PHE A 843 -16.56 14.46 6.14
C PHE A 843 -17.25 15.50 7.04
N PHE A 844 -16.86 16.77 6.91
CA PHE A 844 -17.06 17.71 8.00
C PHE A 844 -17.98 18.89 7.66
N SER A 845 -18.65 19.40 8.71
CA SER A 845 -19.20 20.77 8.73
C SER A 845 -18.60 21.56 9.89
N ILE A 846 -18.44 22.86 9.68
CA ILE A 846 -17.99 23.77 10.73
C ILE A 846 -19.20 24.30 11.47
N VAL A 847 -19.12 24.38 12.82
CA VAL A 847 -20.16 24.94 13.68
C VAL A 847 -19.86 26.41 13.89
N GLU A 848 -20.76 27.27 13.48
CA GLU A 848 -20.65 28.72 13.67
C GLU A 848 -20.77 29.11 15.15
N GLY A 849 -20.13 30.21 15.57
CA GLY A 849 -20.29 30.80 16.88
C GLY A 849 -19.14 30.60 17.89
N PHE A 850 -18.08 29.90 17.51
CA PHE A 850 -16.85 29.76 18.31
C PHE A 850 -15.86 30.90 17.99
N ALA A 851 -16.02 32.05 18.63
CA ALA A 851 -15.26 33.27 18.32
C ALA A 851 -13.75 33.22 18.66
N SER A 852 -13.31 32.26 19.49
CA SER A 852 -11.92 32.15 19.96
C SER A 852 -11.01 31.27 19.11
N GLN A 853 -11.54 30.57 18.10
CA GLN A 853 -10.80 29.61 17.30
C GLN A 853 -10.94 29.93 15.81
N ARG A 854 -9.80 30.06 15.12
CA ARG A 854 -9.77 30.16 13.66
C ARG A 854 -9.83 28.77 13.06
N THR A 855 -10.91 28.47 12.37
CA THR A 855 -11.14 27.22 11.67
C THR A 855 -11.12 27.46 10.17
N THR A 856 -10.24 26.76 9.45
CA THR A 856 -10.07 26.90 7.99
C THR A 856 -10.34 25.57 7.30
N VAL A 857 -11.17 25.60 6.27
CA VAL A 857 -11.34 24.46 5.33
C VAL A 857 -10.19 24.50 4.34
N VAL A 858 -9.26 23.57 4.45
CA VAL A 858 -8.07 23.47 3.60
C VAL A 858 -8.41 22.74 2.29
N ALA A 859 -9.23 21.69 2.38
CA ALA A 859 -9.73 20.99 1.20
C ALA A 859 -11.20 20.65 1.37
N ARG A 860 -11.95 20.67 0.26
CA ARG A 860 -13.37 20.32 0.19
C ARG A 860 -13.67 19.42 -1.00
N TYR A 861 -14.75 18.70 -0.93
CA TYR A 861 -15.32 18.01 -2.08
C TYR A 861 -16.02 19.03 -2.99
N PRO A 862 -15.99 18.89 -4.35
CA PRO A 862 -16.72 19.77 -5.25
C PRO A 862 -18.23 19.67 -5.00
N ASN A 863 -18.98 20.68 -5.48
CA ASN A 863 -20.43 20.71 -5.30
C ASN A 863 -21.18 19.65 -6.15
N THR A 864 -20.56 19.10 -7.16
CA THR A 864 -21.08 18.05 -8.05
C THR A 864 -19.94 17.19 -8.57
N ASP A 865 -20.24 15.97 -9.03
CA ASP A 865 -19.26 15.07 -9.67
C ASP A 865 -18.06 14.79 -8.74
N VAL A 866 -18.36 14.40 -7.52
CA VAL A 866 -17.35 14.15 -6.46
C VAL A 866 -16.52 12.91 -6.76
N ILE A 867 -17.15 11.84 -7.30
CA ILE A 867 -16.45 10.59 -7.58
C ILE A 867 -15.56 10.71 -8.83
N ALA A 868 -14.27 10.40 -8.70
CA ALA A 868 -13.35 10.26 -9.81
C ALA A 868 -13.23 8.81 -10.29
N SER A 869 -13.06 7.85 -9.37
CA SER A 869 -12.91 6.43 -9.68
C SER A 869 -13.46 5.57 -8.54
N GLY A 870 -14.01 4.40 -8.85
CA GLY A 870 -14.53 3.43 -7.89
C GLY A 870 -16.03 3.51 -7.69
N TRP A 871 -16.48 3.39 -6.43
CA TRP A 871 -17.88 3.38 -6.03
C TRP A 871 -18.13 4.29 -4.83
N LEU A 872 -19.12 5.18 -4.98
CA LEU A 872 -19.60 6.09 -3.94
C LEU A 872 -21.12 6.08 -3.93
N LYS A 873 -21.73 5.78 -2.79
CA LYS A 873 -23.15 5.97 -2.51
C LYS A 873 -23.31 7.15 -1.56
N GLY A 874 -24.31 8.00 -1.80
CA GLY A 874 -24.56 9.21 -1.01
C GLY A 874 -23.60 10.36 -1.36
N GLU A 875 -23.28 10.54 -2.63
CA GLU A 875 -22.42 11.61 -3.15
C GLU A 875 -22.94 13.00 -2.76
N ASP A 876 -24.26 13.20 -2.81
CA ASP A 876 -24.96 14.44 -2.45
C ASP A 876 -24.74 14.86 -0.98
N LEU A 877 -24.52 13.90 -0.09
CA LEU A 877 -24.22 14.17 1.32
C LEU A 877 -22.81 14.79 1.50
N MET A 878 -21.89 14.46 0.59
CA MET A 878 -20.50 14.92 0.62
C MET A 878 -20.28 16.20 -0.18
N ALA A 879 -21.11 16.47 -1.19
CA ALA A 879 -20.96 17.60 -2.10
C ALA A 879 -20.81 18.92 -1.34
N GLY A 880 -19.75 19.69 -1.65
CA GLY A 880 -19.41 20.95 -1.00
C GLY A 880 -18.90 20.85 0.46
N ARG A 881 -18.82 19.64 1.05
CA ARG A 881 -18.38 19.47 2.45
C ARG A 881 -16.87 19.49 2.58
N ALA A 882 -16.40 19.83 3.80
CA ALA A 882 -14.98 19.86 4.09
C ALA A 882 -14.40 18.44 4.17
N ALA A 883 -13.27 18.27 3.49
CA ALA A 883 -12.46 17.04 3.49
C ALA A 883 -11.26 17.16 4.45
N VAL A 884 -10.65 18.35 4.53
CA VAL A 884 -9.53 18.66 5.44
C VAL A 884 -9.77 19.98 6.14
N VAL A 885 -9.60 20.00 7.46
CA VAL A 885 -9.85 21.18 8.31
C VAL A 885 -8.65 21.43 9.22
N SER A 886 -8.21 22.67 9.30
CA SER A 886 -7.21 23.18 10.25
C SER A 886 -7.87 24.05 11.30
N ILE A 887 -7.63 23.78 12.57
CA ILE A 887 -8.16 24.53 13.71
C ILE A 887 -7.01 25.07 14.53
N GLU A 888 -6.90 26.40 14.64
CA GLU A 888 -5.93 27.09 15.49
C GLU A 888 -6.48 27.19 16.91
N MET A 889 -5.75 26.62 17.88
CA MET A 889 -6.15 26.57 19.30
C MET A 889 -5.42 27.59 20.16
N ASN A 890 -4.51 28.42 19.58
CA ASN A 890 -3.69 29.44 20.21
C ASN A 890 -3.09 29.05 21.57
N PRO A 891 -1.84 28.49 21.61
CA PRO A 891 -0.89 28.49 20.49
C PRO A 891 -0.88 27.22 19.64
N GLY A 892 -1.56 26.13 20.02
CA GLY A 892 -1.52 24.86 19.29
C GLY A 892 -2.46 24.78 18.09
N ARG A 893 -2.46 23.61 17.48
CA ARG A 893 -3.26 23.34 16.28
C ARG A 893 -3.82 21.92 16.28
N VAL A 894 -5.01 21.73 15.68
CA VAL A 894 -5.58 20.44 15.34
C VAL A 894 -5.81 20.39 13.84
N VAL A 895 -5.34 19.33 13.19
CA VAL A 895 -5.57 19.07 11.76
C VAL A 895 -6.38 17.79 11.60
N LEU A 896 -7.52 17.89 10.92
CA LEU A 896 -8.43 16.78 10.68
C LEU A 896 -8.40 16.40 9.20
N PHE A 897 -7.97 15.17 8.89
CA PHE A 897 -8.02 14.59 7.56
C PHE A 897 -9.22 13.63 7.46
N GLY A 898 -10.32 14.07 6.84
CA GLY A 898 -11.47 13.22 6.50
C GLY A 898 -11.25 12.35 5.27
N LEU A 899 -10.05 12.32 4.75
CA LEU A 899 -9.56 11.45 3.68
C LEU A 899 -8.25 10.79 4.15
N ARG A 900 -7.70 9.89 3.33
CA ARG A 900 -6.38 9.31 3.58
C ARG A 900 -5.32 10.14 2.86
N PRO A 901 -4.61 11.07 3.55
CA PRO A 901 -3.56 11.87 2.93
C PRO A 901 -2.40 10.99 2.42
N GLN A 902 -2.21 9.86 3.09
CA GLN A 902 -1.50 8.70 2.57
C GLN A 902 -2.40 7.46 2.68
N HIS A 903 -2.47 6.63 1.67
CA HIS A 903 -3.11 5.33 1.67
C HIS A 903 -2.15 4.32 1.06
N ARG A 904 -1.65 3.39 1.86
CA ARG A 904 -0.73 2.33 1.41
C ARG A 904 0.44 2.86 0.56
N ALA A 905 0.96 4.04 0.90
CA ALA A 905 1.97 4.77 0.14
C ALA A 905 1.63 5.03 -1.35
N GLN A 906 0.35 5.07 -1.71
CA GLN A 906 -0.12 5.20 -3.09
C GLN A 906 -0.51 6.63 -3.48
N THR A 907 -0.95 7.43 -2.50
CA THR A 907 -1.59 8.73 -2.75
C THR A 907 -0.60 9.88 -2.74
N HIS A 908 0.41 9.83 -3.62
CA HIS A 908 1.46 10.85 -3.72
C HIS A 908 0.87 12.25 -3.95
N ALA A 909 -0.26 12.33 -4.68
CA ALA A 909 -0.97 13.58 -4.91
C ALA A 909 -1.39 14.33 -3.64
N THR A 910 -1.50 13.65 -2.48
CA THR A 910 -1.93 14.25 -1.21
C THR A 910 -0.87 14.19 -0.09
N PHE A 911 0.28 13.56 -0.31
CA PHE A 911 1.39 13.55 0.67
C PHE A 911 1.81 14.95 1.13
N PRO A 912 1.91 15.96 0.24
CA PRO A 912 2.33 17.28 0.66
C PRO A 912 1.45 17.90 1.76
N MET A 913 0.13 17.61 1.80
CA MET A 913 -0.72 18.09 2.90
C MET A 913 -0.30 17.57 4.27
N LEU A 914 0.07 16.28 4.35
CA LEU A 914 0.58 15.68 5.58
C LEU A 914 1.93 16.30 5.95
N PHE A 915 2.86 16.42 5.01
CA PHE A 915 4.19 16.99 5.24
C PHE A 915 4.08 18.46 5.70
N ASN A 916 3.19 19.22 5.10
CA ASN A 916 2.93 20.61 5.48
C ASN A 916 2.40 20.73 6.91
N ALA A 917 1.52 19.81 7.36
CA ALA A 917 1.07 19.80 8.75
C ALA A 917 2.24 19.64 9.72
N LEU A 918 3.26 18.87 9.33
CA LEU A 918 4.48 18.69 10.13
C LEU A 918 5.39 19.92 10.09
N TYR A 919 5.65 20.50 8.90
CA TYR A 919 6.43 21.74 8.80
C TYR A 919 5.79 22.90 9.56
N MET A 920 4.46 23.03 9.49
CA MET A 920 3.72 24.06 10.21
C MET A 920 3.77 23.90 11.75
N SER A 921 4.00 22.69 12.26
CA SER A 921 4.18 22.44 13.70
C SER A 921 5.51 22.95 14.23
N ALA A 922 6.49 23.18 13.35
CA ALA A 922 7.86 23.56 13.65
C ALA A 922 8.21 25.00 13.23
N ILE A 923 7.21 25.82 12.93
CA ILE A 923 7.45 27.24 12.65
C ILE A 923 8.10 27.90 13.87
N ALA A 924 9.21 28.60 13.64
CA ALA A 924 9.87 29.37 14.68
C ALA A 924 8.96 30.52 15.11
N ASP A 925 8.64 30.61 16.39
CA ASP A 925 7.95 31.78 16.95
C ASP A 925 8.72 33.05 16.53
N ALA A 926 8.01 34.06 16.05
CA ALA A 926 8.63 35.36 15.84
C ALA A 926 9.27 35.78 17.20
N PRO A 927 10.53 36.30 17.20
CA PRO A 927 11.24 36.58 18.43
C PRO A 927 10.33 37.48 19.31
N THR A 928 9.84 36.93 20.41
CA THR A 928 9.17 37.70 21.47
C THR A 928 10.14 38.79 21.82
N LYS A 929 9.77 40.07 21.58
CA LYS A 929 10.50 41.22 22.12
C LYS A 929 10.60 41.00 23.62
N THR A 930 11.76 40.56 24.08
CA THR A 930 12.07 40.53 25.50
C THR A 930 11.91 41.94 26.01
N ALA A 931 10.98 42.10 26.96
CA ALA A 931 10.81 43.34 27.72
C ALA A 931 12.02 43.51 28.64
N THR A 932 13.16 43.95 28.08
CA THR A 932 14.32 44.44 28.80
C THR A 932 14.91 45.60 27.99
N ASP A 933 14.16 46.71 27.99
CA ASP A 933 14.66 48.06 27.81
C ASP A 933 13.60 49.02 28.39
N GLN A 934 13.60 49.11 29.71
CA GLN A 934 13.10 50.28 30.48
C GLN A 934 14.29 51.02 31.05
#